data_0852a6f7431e225e9aa62b93b264fed1
#
_entry.id   0852a6f7431e225e9aa62b93b264fed1
#
_cell.length_a   1.000
_cell.length_b   1.000
_cell.length_c   1.000
_cell.angle_alpha   90.00
_cell.angle_beta   90.00
_cell.angle_gamma   90.00
#
_symmetry.space_group_name_H-M   'P 1'
#
loop_
_entity.id
_entity.type
_entity.pdbx_description
1 polymer ?
#
loop_
_entity_poly.entity_id
_entity_poly.type
_entity_poly.pdbx_seq_one_letter_code
_entity_poly.pdbx_strand_id
1 'polypeptide(L)'
;MNCELITVHWKRGVFYLDKKQRIEELVEELNRYAYEYYSLDNPSVTDKEYDEKYYELKSLEDETGYVLSYSPTLRVGDRILEGFTKYTHKARLWSLDKAQSVGELQDWHNRNLKFIKEMNSRGENLPTPRYVLTKKFDGLTINLTYDENGILSSAATRGNGEVGEEVSAQVKTIKSIPLKINCKDVFEVHGEAIMTTEAFENYNKDAVIPLKNLRNGAAGALRNLNLKETAKRNLSAFFYDVGYKEGEDFKTYEEMLDFIKEKGLPIDNYVKFCTTLEEIEREINYIRDIRFELNYDIDGVVIAIDDIRTRELMGYTVKFPKWAIAYKFEAQEATTKLLDVEWNVGRSGRVGPTAILEPIELAGVTVKRATLNNIDDIRRKGVKIGSEVFVRRSNDVIPEIMGVVTESLEETQEINVPEICPACGAHLVQNGVHYFCENTLSCKPQMVKTIVHFASRDAMNIEGFSEKTAEQLFEKLDIKSIADLYKLKKDELLQLEKFGPKKAQNLLDAVERSKNCELYRFIYSLGIPNVGVKTAKDLVNKFKSLDGLKRATFEDLVSVQDVGGIVAKCVLEFFKEEKTLNTISELLELGVNPRFEEKEIIASPFEGKTVVVTGTLKNYSRTDIKSKLELLGAKVSGSVSKKTDFVIAGDEAGSKLDKAIELGVNVLNEEEFEAIIKE
;
A
#
# COMPACT_ATOMS: atom_id res chain seq x y z
N MET A 1 -56.50 -19.96 -33.70
CA MET A 1 -55.60 -20.29 -32.61
C MET A 1 -54.25 -19.57 -32.67
N ASN A 2 -53.82 -18.98 -33.79
CA ASN A 2 -52.52 -18.28 -33.88
C ASN A 2 -52.51 -16.77 -33.54
N CYS A 3 -53.63 -16.09 -33.49
CA CYS A 3 -53.69 -14.66 -33.19
C CYS A 3 -53.63 -14.32 -31.70
N GLU A 4 -54.15 -15.16 -30.82
CA GLU A 4 -54.12 -14.91 -29.37
C GLU A 4 -52.72 -15.14 -28.76
N LEU A 5 -51.98 -16.10 -29.27
CA LEU A 5 -50.58 -16.36 -28.82
C LEU A 5 -49.63 -15.22 -29.23
N ILE A 6 -49.78 -14.63 -30.40
CA ILE A 6 -48.98 -13.49 -30.86
C ILE A 6 -49.28 -12.24 -30.04
N THR A 7 -50.56 -12.00 -29.71
CA THR A 7 -50.99 -10.84 -28.90
C THR A 7 -50.54 -10.93 -27.46
N VAL A 8 -50.46 -12.12 -26.87
CA VAL A 8 -49.97 -12.35 -25.51
C VAL A 8 -48.45 -12.19 -25.47
N HIS A 9 -47.70 -12.63 -26.47
CA HIS A 9 -46.25 -12.43 -26.57
C HIS A 9 -45.89 -10.96 -26.78
N TRP A 10 -46.66 -10.23 -27.60
CA TRP A 10 -46.45 -8.80 -27.83
C TRP A 10 -46.75 -7.97 -26.57
N LYS A 11 -47.85 -8.23 -25.87
CA LYS A 11 -48.20 -7.58 -24.60
C LYS A 11 -47.15 -7.89 -23.50
N ARG A 12 -46.65 -9.12 -23.42
CA ARG A 12 -45.56 -9.46 -22.47
C ARG A 12 -44.23 -8.74 -22.82
N GLY A 13 -43.91 -8.63 -24.11
CA GLY A 13 -42.71 -7.92 -24.56
C GLY A 13 -42.77 -6.42 -24.28
N VAL A 14 -43.90 -5.78 -24.53
CA VAL A 14 -44.14 -4.36 -24.24
C VAL A 14 -44.12 -4.09 -22.73
N PHE A 15 -44.73 -4.96 -21.91
CA PHE A 15 -44.75 -4.84 -20.45
C PHE A 15 -43.36 -5.06 -19.83
N TYR A 16 -42.52 -5.89 -20.43
CA TYR A 16 -41.13 -6.12 -20.00
C TYR A 16 -40.19 -4.95 -20.38
N LEU A 17 -40.40 -4.34 -21.53
CA LEU A 17 -39.68 -3.13 -21.97
C LEU A 17 -40.03 -1.93 -21.08
N ASP A 18 -41.28 -1.76 -20.67
CA ASP A 18 -41.78 -0.73 -19.79
C ASP A 18 -41.12 -0.86 -18.37
N LYS A 19 -41.01 -2.09 -17.84
CA LYS A 19 -40.36 -2.35 -16.57
C LYS A 19 -38.85 -2.08 -16.58
N LYS A 20 -38.14 -2.40 -17.64
CA LYS A 20 -36.75 -2.10 -17.80
C LYS A 20 -36.47 -0.59 -17.81
N GLN A 21 -37.29 0.13 -18.59
CA GLN A 21 -37.20 1.58 -18.62
C GLN A 21 -37.43 2.19 -17.21
N ARG A 22 -38.45 1.65 -16.51
CA ARG A 22 -38.74 2.10 -15.13
C ARG A 22 -37.57 1.82 -14.14
N ILE A 23 -36.89 0.67 -14.29
CA ILE A 23 -35.66 0.35 -13.53
C ILE A 23 -34.57 1.39 -13.82
N GLU A 24 -34.33 1.71 -15.09
CA GLU A 24 -33.31 2.69 -15.48
C GLU A 24 -33.62 4.08 -14.90
N GLU A 25 -34.87 4.55 -14.96
CA GLU A 25 -35.32 5.80 -14.34
C GLU A 25 -35.08 5.81 -12.81
N LEU A 26 -35.52 4.75 -12.12
CA LEU A 26 -35.36 4.65 -10.66
C LEU A 26 -33.89 4.59 -10.23
N VAL A 27 -33.04 3.90 -10.97
CA VAL A 27 -31.60 3.84 -10.68
C VAL A 27 -30.96 5.23 -10.82
N GLU A 28 -31.28 5.98 -11.87
CA GLU A 28 -30.76 7.34 -12.06
C GLU A 28 -31.29 8.29 -10.96
N GLU A 29 -32.58 8.23 -10.63
CA GLU A 29 -33.18 9.04 -9.56
C GLU A 29 -32.55 8.76 -8.19
N LEU A 30 -32.44 7.49 -7.80
CA LEU A 30 -31.91 7.08 -6.50
C LEU A 30 -30.42 7.40 -6.35
N ASN A 31 -29.63 7.25 -7.42
CA ASN A 31 -28.22 7.67 -7.41
C ASN A 31 -28.08 9.19 -7.26
N ARG A 32 -28.94 9.97 -7.91
CA ARG A 32 -28.99 11.43 -7.73
C ARG A 32 -29.35 11.81 -6.30
N TYR A 33 -30.40 11.23 -5.71
CA TYR A 33 -30.79 11.50 -4.32
C TYR A 33 -29.71 11.09 -3.33
N ALA A 34 -29.01 9.99 -3.56
CA ALA A 34 -27.87 9.59 -2.73
C ALA A 34 -26.72 10.61 -2.82
N TYR A 35 -26.45 11.16 -4.00
CA TYR A 35 -25.45 12.21 -4.18
C TYR A 35 -25.85 13.52 -3.47
N GLU A 36 -27.11 13.93 -3.61
CA GLU A 36 -27.65 15.13 -2.93
C GLU A 36 -27.54 15.00 -1.39
N TYR A 37 -27.85 13.83 -0.86
CA TYR A 37 -27.81 13.55 0.57
C TYR A 37 -26.39 13.40 1.11
N TYR A 38 -25.58 12.50 0.52
CA TYR A 38 -24.27 12.13 1.09
C TYR A 38 -23.11 13.02 0.66
N SER A 39 -23.22 13.75 -0.46
CA SER A 39 -22.13 14.55 -1.00
C SER A 39 -22.42 16.05 -0.95
N LEU A 40 -23.67 16.47 -1.15
CA LEU A 40 -24.04 17.88 -1.13
C LEU A 40 -24.65 18.34 0.20
N ASP A 41 -24.99 17.42 1.11
CA ASP A 41 -25.71 17.70 2.36
C ASP A 41 -26.99 18.57 2.12
N ASN A 42 -27.63 18.32 0.98
CA ASN A 42 -28.81 19.08 0.55
C ASN A 42 -29.84 18.16 -0.14
N PRO A 43 -30.52 17.27 0.61
CA PRO A 43 -31.45 16.30 0.06
C PRO A 43 -32.69 16.96 -0.53
N SER A 44 -33.08 16.55 -1.74
CA SER A 44 -34.31 17.04 -2.41
C SER A 44 -35.55 16.18 -2.09
N VAL A 45 -35.38 15.04 -1.42
CA VAL A 45 -36.44 14.12 -1.02
C VAL A 45 -36.30 13.70 0.45
N THR A 46 -37.38 13.24 1.04
CA THR A 46 -37.37 12.66 2.39
C THR A 46 -36.85 11.22 2.38
N ASP A 47 -36.36 10.74 3.52
CA ASP A 47 -35.95 9.34 3.68
C ASP A 47 -37.05 8.36 3.28
N LYS A 48 -38.31 8.67 3.60
CA LYS A 48 -39.47 7.86 3.25
C LYS A 48 -39.67 7.76 1.74
N GLU A 49 -39.59 8.88 1.02
CA GLU A 49 -39.69 8.90 -0.45
C GLU A 49 -38.56 8.14 -1.14
N TYR A 50 -37.33 8.24 -0.58
CA TYR A 50 -36.19 7.45 -1.03
C TYR A 50 -36.45 5.95 -0.84
N ASP A 51 -36.88 5.54 0.33
CA ASP A 51 -37.16 4.13 0.67
C ASP A 51 -38.28 3.54 -0.22
N GLU A 52 -39.37 4.28 -0.44
CA GLU A 52 -40.43 3.83 -1.31
C GLU A 52 -39.96 3.52 -2.75
N LYS A 53 -39.12 4.42 -3.32
CA LYS A 53 -38.51 4.22 -4.64
C LYS A 53 -37.48 3.09 -4.64
N TYR A 54 -36.70 2.97 -3.57
CA TYR A 54 -35.75 1.87 -3.43
C TYR A 54 -36.40 0.50 -3.38
N TYR A 55 -37.53 0.36 -2.66
CA TYR A 55 -38.30 -0.89 -2.62
C TYR A 55 -38.99 -1.17 -3.96
N GLU A 56 -39.48 -0.14 -4.66
CA GLU A 56 -40.01 -0.27 -6.02
C GLU A 56 -38.93 -0.83 -6.96
N LEU A 57 -37.73 -0.21 -6.97
CA LEU A 57 -36.63 -0.67 -7.79
C LEU A 57 -36.28 -2.12 -7.49
N LYS A 58 -36.06 -2.45 -6.19
CA LYS A 58 -35.71 -3.80 -5.80
C LYS A 58 -36.73 -4.84 -6.23
N SER A 59 -38.02 -4.52 -6.09
CA SER A 59 -39.10 -5.41 -6.53
C SER A 59 -39.09 -5.64 -8.04
N LEU A 60 -38.85 -4.59 -8.84
CA LEU A 60 -38.76 -4.69 -10.30
C LEU A 60 -37.51 -5.47 -10.74
N GLU A 61 -36.39 -5.28 -10.09
CA GLU A 61 -35.14 -6.04 -10.33
C GLU A 61 -35.34 -7.53 -10.01
N ASP A 62 -35.92 -7.85 -8.84
CA ASP A 62 -36.21 -9.23 -8.44
C ASP A 62 -37.21 -9.92 -9.42
N GLU A 63 -38.19 -9.18 -9.93
CA GLU A 63 -39.20 -9.71 -10.88
C GLU A 63 -38.63 -9.91 -12.30
N THR A 64 -37.79 -8.99 -12.77
CA THR A 64 -37.29 -8.99 -14.15
C THR A 64 -35.95 -9.70 -14.31
N GLY A 65 -35.15 -9.82 -13.22
CA GLY A 65 -33.79 -10.25 -13.28
C GLY A 65 -32.82 -9.24 -13.93
N TYR A 66 -33.35 -8.04 -14.29
CA TYR A 66 -32.58 -6.97 -14.92
C TYR A 66 -32.01 -6.02 -13.83
N VAL A 67 -30.72 -6.08 -13.60
CA VAL A 67 -30.00 -5.25 -12.60
C VAL A 67 -28.89 -4.50 -13.30
N LEU A 68 -28.91 -3.18 -13.21
CA LEU A 68 -27.82 -2.35 -13.73
C LEU A 68 -26.58 -2.47 -12.85
N SER A 69 -25.39 -2.47 -13.45
CA SER A 69 -24.09 -2.60 -12.73
C SER A 69 -23.83 -1.49 -11.70
N TYR A 70 -24.55 -0.37 -11.82
CA TYR A 70 -24.53 0.77 -10.93
C TYR A 70 -25.84 0.98 -10.16
N SER A 71 -26.66 -0.06 -10.03
CA SER A 71 -27.88 0.00 -9.23
C SER A 71 -27.57 0.21 -7.74
N PRO A 72 -28.28 1.11 -7.05
CA PRO A 72 -28.15 1.31 -5.60
C PRO A 72 -28.43 0.02 -4.78
N THR A 73 -29.19 -0.92 -5.33
CA THR A 73 -29.48 -2.21 -4.67
C THR A 73 -28.26 -3.10 -4.52
N LEU A 74 -27.20 -2.86 -5.31
CA LEU A 74 -25.93 -3.57 -5.21
C LEU A 74 -25.05 -3.09 -4.05
N ARG A 75 -25.41 -2.01 -3.35
CA ARG A 75 -24.65 -1.47 -2.22
C ARG A 75 -24.69 -2.38 -0.98
N VAL A 76 -25.75 -3.16 -0.83
CA VAL A 76 -25.93 -4.07 0.31
C VAL A 76 -26.06 -5.48 -0.22
N GLY A 77 -24.96 -6.22 -0.28
CA GLY A 77 -24.95 -7.61 -0.72
C GLY A 77 -25.14 -8.59 0.43
N ASP A 78 -25.94 -9.63 0.23
CA ASP A 78 -26.08 -10.77 1.15
C ASP A 78 -24.95 -11.80 1.01
N ARG A 79 -23.91 -11.48 0.23
CA ARG A 79 -22.85 -12.41 -0.12
C ARG A 79 -21.69 -12.35 0.90
N ILE A 80 -21.26 -13.54 1.33
CA ILE A 80 -19.93 -13.72 1.94
C ILE A 80 -18.97 -14.06 0.79
N LEU A 81 -17.92 -13.23 0.62
CA LEU A 81 -16.91 -13.44 -0.41
C LEU A 81 -15.96 -14.58 -0.03
N GLU A 82 -15.41 -15.28 -1.02
CA GLU A 82 -14.46 -16.38 -0.76
C GLU A 82 -13.03 -15.90 -0.49
N GLY A 83 -12.69 -14.66 -0.86
CA GLY A 83 -11.37 -14.05 -0.68
C GLY A 83 -11.23 -12.75 -1.47
N PHE A 84 -10.02 -12.21 -1.49
CA PHE A 84 -9.66 -11.01 -2.25
C PHE A 84 -8.80 -11.39 -3.46
N THR A 85 -9.17 -10.88 -4.62
CA THR A 85 -8.33 -10.94 -5.82
C THR A 85 -7.32 -9.80 -5.80
N LYS A 86 -6.29 -9.88 -6.64
CA LYS A 86 -5.30 -8.81 -6.78
C LYS A 86 -5.69 -7.87 -7.91
N TYR A 87 -5.46 -6.59 -7.70
CA TYR A 87 -5.65 -5.54 -8.69
C TYR A 87 -4.31 -4.83 -8.94
N THR A 88 -3.92 -4.70 -10.21
CA THR A 88 -2.74 -3.92 -10.61
C THR A 88 -3.18 -2.50 -10.93
N HIS A 89 -2.63 -1.52 -10.22
CA HIS A 89 -2.95 -0.11 -10.44
C HIS A 89 -2.41 0.38 -11.78
N LYS A 90 -3.19 1.20 -12.48
CA LYS A 90 -2.74 1.87 -13.74
C LYS A 90 -1.63 2.89 -13.46
N ALA A 91 -1.69 3.54 -12.29
CA ALA A 91 -0.62 4.40 -11.79
C ALA A 91 -0.21 3.98 -10.38
N ARG A 92 1.09 4.09 -10.09
CA ARG A 92 1.62 3.70 -8.79
C ARG A 92 1.16 4.64 -7.68
N LEU A 93 0.65 4.07 -6.57
CA LEU A 93 0.32 4.82 -5.36
C LEU A 93 1.57 4.95 -4.47
N TRP A 94 1.92 6.18 -4.17
CA TRP A 94 3.12 6.50 -3.40
C TRP A 94 2.83 6.68 -1.92
N SER A 95 3.80 6.32 -1.08
CA SER A 95 3.84 6.81 0.30
C SER A 95 4.35 8.25 0.30
N LEU A 96 4.14 8.99 1.38
CA LEU A 96 4.70 10.33 1.54
C LEU A 96 5.94 10.29 2.45
N ASP A 97 6.92 11.14 2.15
CA ASP A 97 7.97 11.48 3.11
C ASP A 97 7.36 12.26 4.28
N LYS A 98 8.04 12.34 5.40
CA LYS A 98 7.51 12.97 6.60
C LYS A 98 8.42 14.08 7.12
N ALA A 99 7.81 15.14 7.64
CA ALA A 99 8.42 16.12 8.51
C ALA A 99 7.71 16.12 9.88
N GLN A 100 8.46 16.25 10.95
CA GLN A 100 7.96 16.31 12.33
C GLN A 100 8.36 17.63 13.03
N SER A 101 9.13 18.45 12.35
CA SER A 101 9.55 19.77 12.83
C SER A 101 9.51 20.80 11.71
N VAL A 102 9.41 22.07 12.11
CA VAL A 102 9.51 23.23 11.21
C VAL A 102 10.85 23.24 10.49
N GLY A 103 11.95 22.83 11.16
CA GLY A 103 13.28 22.74 10.55
C GLY A 103 13.34 21.75 9.39
N GLU A 104 12.75 20.57 9.54
CA GLU A 104 12.66 19.57 8.45
C GLU A 104 11.82 20.06 7.29
N LEU A 105 10.72 20.80 7.56
CA LEU A 105 9.90 21.43 6.55
C LEU A 105 10.67 22.53 5.80
N GLN A 106 11.46 23.35 6.52
CA GLN A 106 12.34 24.36 5.94
C GLN A 106 13.38 23.73 5.02
N ASP A 107 13.98 22.63 5.43
CA ASP A 107 14.96 21.90 4.60
C ASP A 107 14.32 21.35 3.32
N TRP A 108 13.10 20.83 3.41
CA TRP A 108 12.35 20.38 2.24
C TRP A 108 12.01 21.56 1.31
N HIS A 109 11.53 22.68 1.84
CA HIS A 109 11.27 23.90 1.07
C HIS A 109 12.53 24.42 0.36
N ASN A 110 13.66 24.48 1.06
CA ASN A 110 14.94 24.91 0.49
C ASN A 110 15.42 24.01 -0.64
N ARG A 111 15.21 22.69 -0.52
CA ARG A 111 15.49 21.73 -1.61
C ARG A 111 14.63 22.01 -2.84
N ASN A 112 13.35 22.35 -2.65
CA ASN A 112 12.44 22.68 -3.75
C ASN A 112 12.87 23.96 -4.46
N LEU A 113 13.18 25.01 -3.72
CA LEU A 113 13.68 26.28 -4.28
C LEU A 113 14.98 26.10 -5.05
N LYS A 114 15.91 25.32 -4.50
CA LYS A 114 17.18 25.00 -5.17
C LYS A 114 16.92 24.26 -6.48
N PHE A 115 16.04 23.25 -6.47
CA PHE A 115 15.69 22.49 -7.67
C PHE A 115 15.10 23.38 -8.77
N ILE A 116 14.11 24.21 -8.42
CA ILE A 116 13.46 25.13 -9.36
C ILE A 116 14.47 26.10 -9.95
N LYS A 117 15.36 26.67 -9.13
CA LYS A 117 16.43 27.57 -9.59
C LYS A 117 17.37 26.86 -10.55
N GLU A 118 17.76 25.61 -10.28
CA GLU A 118 18.62 24.82 -11.17
C GLU A 118 17.92 24.50 -12.49
N MET A 119 16.64 24.15 -12.47
CA MET A 119 15.86 23.88 -13.68
C MET A 119 15.68 25.15 -14.52
N ASN A 120 15.38 26.29 -13.90
CA ASN A 120 15.25 27.58 -14.58
C ASN A 120 16.58 28.05 -15.19
N SER A 121 17.73 27.76 -14.57
CA SER A 121 19.05 28.01 -15.17
C SER A 121 19.32 27.15 -16.42
N ARG A 122 18.56 26.07 -16.61
CA ARG A 122 18.58 25.18 -17.79
C ARG A 122 17.50 25.51 -18.79
N GLY A 123 16.69 26.55 -18.56
CA GLY A 123 15.67 27.04 -19.49
C GLY A 123 14.25 26.46 -19.29
N GLU A 124 13.96 25.80 -18.19
CA GLU A 124 12.64 25.16 -17.94
C GLU A 124 11.51 26.13 -17.58
N ASN A 125 11.82 27.36 -17.16
CA ASN A 125 10.83 28.41 -16.80
C ASN A 125 9.75 27.94 -15.80
N LEU A 126 10.15 27.21 -14.74
CA LEU A 126 9.24 26.78 -13.70
C LEU A 126 8.80 27.96 -12.84
N PRO A 127 7.52 27.99 -12.37
CA PRO A 127 7.03 29.07 -11.53
C PRO A 127 7.66 29.01 -10.13
N THR A 128 7.58 30.13 -9.40
CA THR A 128 7.81 30.12 -7.96
C THR A 128 6.82 29.15 -7.30
N PRO A 129 7.26 28.29 -6.38
CA PRO A 129 6.39 27.26 -5.85
C PRO A 129 5.20 27.85 -5.07
N ARG A 130 4.01 27.52 -5.52
CA ARG A 130 2.78 27.61 -4.74
C ARG A 130 2.54 26.22 -4.12
N TYR A 131 2.27 26.16 -2.83
CA TYR A 131 2.00 24.92 -2.11
C TYR A 131 0.52 24.78 -1.85
N VAL A 132 0.01 23.57 -1.95
CA VAL A 132 -1.33 23.21 -1.52
C VAL A 132 -1.25 22.39 -0.25
N LEU A 133 -2.07 22.74 0.74
CA LEU A 133 -2.22 22.04 2.01
C LEU A 133 -3.56 21.34 2.05
N THR A 134 -3.54 20.07 2.41
CA THR A 134 -4.74 19.25 2.66
C THR A 134 -4.57 18.50 3.97
N LYS A 135 -5.69 18.13 4.60
CA LYS A 135 -5.66 17.27 5.79
C LYS A 135 -5.13 15.88 5.42
N LYS A 136 -4.32 15.31 6.30
CA LYS A 136 -3.87 13.93 6.18
C LYS A 136 -4.80 13.01 6.96
N PHE A 137 -5.71 12.37 6.24
CA PHE A 137 -6.71 11.48 6.85
C PHE A 137 -6.05 10.24 7.44
N ASP A 138 -6.58 9.77 8.57
CA ASP A 138 -6.15 8.54 9.22
C ASP A 138 -7.17 7.41 8.97
N GLY A 139 -7.12 6.82 7.78
CA GLY A 139 -8.03 5.79 7.31
C GLY A 139 -7.32 4.63 6.61
N LEU A 140 -7.90 4.18 5.50
CA LEU A 140 -7.30 3.21 4.57
C LEU A 140 -7.38 3.75 3.14
N THR A 141 -6.22 3.87 2.51
CA THR A 141 -6.12 4.32 1.12
C THR A 141 -6.87 3.39 0.19
N ILE A 142 -7.71 3.97 -0.66
CA ILE A 142 -8.45 3.30 -1.74
C ILE A 142 -8.13 3.96 -3.07
N ASN A 143 -8.07 3.14 -4.12
CA ASN A 143 -8.01 3.55 -5.52
C ASN A 143 -9.28 3.11 -6.21
N LEU A 144 -10.00 4.03 -6.85
CA LEU A 144 -11.21 3.74 -7.63
C LEU A 144 -10.90 3.88 -9.11
N THR A 145 -11.42 2.95 -9.92
CA THR A 145 -11.37 3.02 -11.37
C THR A 145 -12.77 3.21 -11.91
N TYR A 146 -12.96 4.28 -12.67
CA TYR A 146 -14.18 4.50 -13.48
C TYR A 146 -13.87 4.19 -14.94
N ASP A 147 -14.79 3.50 -15.60
CA ASP A 147 -14.67 3.13 -17.01
C ASP A 147 -15.15 4.26 -17.95
N GLU A 148 -15.07 4.03 -19.25
CA GLU A 148 -15.50 4.97 -20.31
C GLU A 148 -17.00 5.31 -20.30
N ASN A 149 -17.81 4.58 -19.53
CA ASN A 149 -19.23 4.86 -19.30
C ASN A 149 -19.47 5.60 -17.99
N GLY A 150 -18.40 5.95 -17.26
CA GLY A 150 -18.45 6.57 -15.96
C GLY A 150 -18.88 5.62 -14.85
N ILE A 151 -18.83 4.30 -15.06
CA ILE A 151 -19.26 3.31 -14.06
C ILE A 151 -18.05 2.92 -13.21
N LEU A 152 -18.25 2.82 -11.88
CA LEU A 152 -17.26 2.29 -10.95
C LEU A 152 -17.00 0.81 -11.27
N SER A 153 -15.97 0.56 -12.08
CA SER A 153 -15.59 -0.76 -12.57
C SER A 153 -14.77 -1.53 -11.56
N SER A 154 -13.91 -0.83 -10.78
CA SER A 154 -12.98 -1.47 -9.85
C SER A 154 -12.65 -0.55 -8.67
N ALA A 155 -12.37 -1.14 -7.52
CA ALA A 155 -11.78 -0.45 -6.37
C ALA A 155 -10.75 -1.36 -5.69
N ALA A 156 -9.61 -0.79 -5.30
CA ALA A 156 -8.52 -1.55 -4.70
C ALA A 156 -7.87 -0.81 -3.52
N THR A 157 -7.29 -1.57 -2.60
CA THR A 157 -6.41 -1.02 -1.56
C THR A 157 -5.06 -0.64 -2.17
N ARG A 158 -4.29 0.25 -1.53
CA ARG A 158 -2.95 0.63 -1.99
C ARG A 158 -2.00 -0.56 -2.20
N GLY A 159 -2.06 -1.57 -1.33
CA GLY A 159 -1.12 -2.69 -1.35
C GLY A 159 0.34 -2.24 -1.22
N ASN A 160 1.19 -2.67 -2.16
CA ASN A 160 2.59 -2.24 -2.25
C ASN A 160 2.79 -0.97 -3.11
N GLY A 161 1.69 -0.38 -3.57
CA GLY A 161 1.67 0.78 -4.47
C GLY A 161 1.52 0.41 -5.95
N GLU A 162 1.86 -0.79 -6.36
CA GLU A 162 1.70 -1.31 -7.72
C GLU A 162 0.54 -2.31 -7.80
N VAL A 163 0.39 -3.15 -6.78
CA VAL A 163 -0.65 -4.17 -6.69
C VAL A 163 -1.34 -4.08 -5.34
N GLY A 164 -2.65 -3.90 -5.36
CA GLY A 164 -3.52 -3.90 -4.18
C GLY A 164 -4.44 -5.12 -4.11
N GLU A 165 -5.30 -5.15 -3.10
CA GLU A 165 -6.40 -6.11 -2.96
C GLU A 165 -7.66 -5.47 -3.53
N GLU A 166 -8.35 -6.19 -4.40
CA GLU A 166 -9.62 -5.77 -5.01
C GLU A 166 -10.71 -5.76 -3.95
N VAL A 167 -11.35 -4.61 -3.72
CA VAL A 167 -12.32 -4.35 -2.65
C VAL A 167 -13.60 -3.66 -3.16
N SER A 168 -13.93 -3.80 -4.43
CA SER A 168 -15.08 -3.12 -5.06
C SER A 168 -16.40 -3.42 -4.36
N ALA A 169 -16.60 -4.65 -3.92
CA ALA A 169 -17.82 -5.02 -3.22
C ALA A 169 -17.96 -4.27 -1.88
N GLN A 170 -16.84 -4.11 -1.15
CA GLN A 170 -16.81 -3.36 0.11
C GLN A 170 -16.98 -1.86 -0.13
N VAL A 171 -16.28 -1.31 -1.12
CA VAL A 171 -16.35 0.11 -1.48
C VAL A 171 -17.74 0.51 -1.92
N LYS A 172 -18.46 -0.34 -2.66
CA LYS A 172 -19.86 -0.08 -3.04
C LYS A 172 -20.79 0.12 -1.84
N THR A 173 -20.43 -0.35 -0.64
CA THR A 173 -21.20 -0.08 0.58
C THR A 173 -21.02 1.35 1.11
N ILE A 174 -19.98 2.09 0.66
CA ILE A 174 -19.74 3.48 1.04
C ILE A 174 -20.69 4.39 0.23
N LYS A 175 -21.68 4.92 0.91
CA LYS A 175 -22.79 5.63 0.27
C LYS A 175 -22.38 6.94 -0.40
N SER A 176 -21.34 7.62 0.11
CA SER A 176 -20.80 8.85 -0.46
C SER A 176 -20.04 8.65 -1.79
N ILE A 177 -19.70 7.41 -2.16
CA ILE A 177 -19.03 7.09 -3.42
C ILE A 177 -20.07 6.86 -4.50
N PRO A 178 -20.12 7.66 -5.60
CA PRO A 178 -21.03 7.44 -6.71
C PRO A 178 -20.68 6.15 -7.46
N LEU A 179 -21.68 5.33 -7.77
CA LEU A 179 -21.48 4.11 -8.56
C LEU A 179 -21.39 4.42 -10.06
N LYS A 180 -21.90 5.60 -10.46
CA LYS A 180 -21.83 6.13 -11.82
C LYS A 180 -21.64 7.65 -11.77
N ILE A 181 -20.76 8.15 -12.62
CA ILE A 181 -20.45 9.57 -12.76
C ILE A 181 -20.58 9.98 -14.22
N ASN A 182 -20.66 11.29 -14.48
CA ASN A 182 -20.64 11.81 -15.84
C ASN A 182 -19.18 11.97 -16.32
N CYS A 183 -18.61 10.90 -16.85
CA CYS A 183 -17.29 10.87 -17.46
C CYS A 183 -17.29 9.91 -18.65
N LYS A 184 -16.52 10.23 -19.70
CA LYS A 184 -16.35 9.37 -20.88
C LYS A 184 -14.91 8.82 -20.98
N ASP A 185 -14.05 9.23 -20.07
CA ASP A 185 -12.64 8.84 -20.02
C ASP A 185 -12.43 7.86 -18.88
N VAL A 186 -11.58 6.87 -19.08
CA VAL A 186 -11.13 5.99 -18.01
C VAL A 186 -10.17 6.76 -17.10
N PHE A 187 -10.40 6.73 -15.79
CA PHE A 187 -9.44 7.29 -14.83
C PHE A 187 -9.42 6.52 -13.51
N GLU A 188 -8.30 6.66 -12.80
CA GLU A 188 -8.12 6.20 -11.44
C GLU A 188 -8.03 7.38 -10.49
N VAL A 189 -8.80 7.36 -9.40
CA VAL A 189 -8.81 8.38 -8.37
C VAL A 189 -8.43 7.78 -7.03
N HIS A 190 -7.52 8.46 -6.33
CA HIS A 190 -7.01 8.05 -5.03
C HIS A 190 -7.74 8.80 -3.93
N GLY A 191 -8.10 8.08 -2.89
CA GLY A 191 -8.76 8.63 -1.71
C GLY A 191 -8.45 7.85 -0.45
N GLU A 192 -9.03 8.29 0.64
CA GLU A 192 -8.96 7.62 1.92
C GLU A 192 -10.37 7.25 2.39
N ALA A 193 -10.62 5.97 2.61
CA ALA A 193 -11.82 5.52 3.29
C ALA A 193 -11.63 5.69 4.79
N ILE A 194 -12.58 6.37 5.42
CA ILE A 194 -12.55 6.73 6.84
C ILE A 194 -13.81 6.23 7.55
N MET A 195 -13.74 6.12 8.87
CA MET A 195 -14.88 5.97 9.74
C MET A 195 -15.06 7.25 10.53
N THR A 196 -16.26 7.80 10.53
CA THR A 196 -16.56 9.00 11.34
C THR A 196 -16.75 8.62 12.81
N THR A 197 -16.56 9.58 13.72
CA THR A 197 -16.79 9.39 15.16
C THR A 197 -18.23 8.92 15.43
N GLU A 198 -19.20 9.52 14.77
CA GLU A 198 -20.59 9.12 14.88
C GLU A 198 -20.84 7.68 14.43
N ALA A 199 -20.29 7.29 13.26
CA ALA A 199 -20.41 5.91 12.75
C ALA A 199 -19.75 4.89 13.69
N PHE A 200 -18.61 5.26 14.28
CA PHE A 200 -17.88 4.43 15.25
C PHE A 200 -18.68 4.23 16.54
N GLU A 201 -19.23 5.31 17.11
CA GLU A 201 -20.04 5.24 18.31
C GLU A 201 -21.31 4.42 18.07
N ASN A 202 -22.00 4.66 16.95
CA ASN A 202 -23.21 3.95 16.60
C ASN A 202 -22.94 2.44 16.40
N TYR A 203 -21.86 2.08 15.70
CA TYR A 203 -21.47 0.68 15.56
C TYR A 203 -21.15 0.00 16.91
N ASN A 204 -20.40 0.70 17.80
CA ASN A 204 -19.98 0.14 19.07
C ASN A 204 -21.11 -0.04 20.09
N LYS A 205 -22.26 0.65 19.94
CA LYS A 205 -23.43 0.48 20.82
C LYS A 205 -23.93 -0.98 20.85
N ASP A 206 -23.92 -1.65 19.67
CA ASP A 206 -24.49 -2.98 19.50
C ASP A 206 -23.43 -4.05 19.18
N ALA A 207 -22.15 -3.67 19.13
CA ALA A 207 -21.07 -4.58 18.72
C ALA A 207 -20.72 -5.59 19.83
N VAL A 208 -20.72 -6.88 19.50
CA VAL A 208 -20.23 -7.94 20.40
C VAL A 208 -18.74 -7.76 20.73
N ILE A 209 -17.97 -7.27 19.77
CA ILE A 209 -16.56 -6.90 19.91
C ILE A 209 -16.41 -5.45 19.45
N PRO A 210 -16.33 -4.49 20.37
CA PRO A 210 -16.20 -3.08 20.03
C PRO A 210 -14.91 -2.80 19.24
N LEU A 211 -15.02 -1.88 18.28
CA LEU A 211 -13.86 -1.32 17.57
C LEU A 211 -13.04 -0.48 18.54
N LYS A 212 -11.74 -0.44 18.33
CA LYS A 212 -10.81 0.28 19.23
C LYS A 212 -10.51 1.71 18.79
N ASN A 213 -10.50 1.98 17.50
CA ASN A 213 -10.32 3.31 16.94
C ASN A 213 -10.91 3.39 15.52
N LEU A 214 -11.05 4.61 15.00
CA LEU A 214 -11.68 4.91 13.71
C LEU A 214 -10.92 4.26 12.55
N ARG A 215 -9.58 4.36 12.53
CA ARG A 215 -8.73 3.76 11.49
C ARG A 215 -8.88 2.24 11.39
N ASN A 216 -8.83 1.53 12.53
CA ASN A 216 -9.04 0.09 12.55
C ASN A 216 -10.47 -0.28 12.15
N GLY A 217 -11.45 0.57 12.45
CA GLY A 217 -12.82 0.46 12.00
C GLY A 217 -12.91 0.47 10.48
N ALA A 218 -12.31 1.45 9.83
CA ALA A 218 -12.28 1.57 8.37
C ALA A 218 -11.48 0.42 7.71
N ALA A 219 -10.25 0.19 8.16
CA ALA A 219 -9.40 -0.87 7.60
C ALA A 219 -10.01 -2.27 7.75
N GLY A 220 -10.61 -2.55 8.91
CA GLY A 220 -11.29 -3.82 9.17
C GLY A 220 -12.58 -3.99 8.36
N ALA A 221 -13.29 -2.90 8.01
CA ALA A 221 -14.45 -2.95 7.13
C ALA A 221 -14.07 -3.39 5.71
N LEU A 222 -13.07 -2.72 5.12
CA LEU A 222 -12.64 -3.01 3.74
C LEU A 222 -11.96 -4.38 3.59
N ARG A 223 -11.48 -4.96 4.68
CA ARG A 223 -10.94 -6.34 4.72
C ARG A 223 -11.94 -7.38 5.17
N ASN A 224 -13.19 -7.01 5.36
CA ASN A 224 -14.23 -7.95 5.78
C ASN A 224 -14.85 -8.63 4.55
N LEU A 225 -14.93 -9.96 4.58
CA LEU A 225 -15.58 -10.75 3.53
C LEU A 225 -17.10 -10.74 3.65
N ASN A 226 -17.63 -10.37 4.81
CA ASN A 226 -19.07 -10.21 5.04
C ASN A 226 -19.50 -8.77 4.77
N LEU A 227 -20.14 -8.53 3.62
CA LEU A 227 -20.55 -7.21 3.19
C LEU A 227 -21.59 -6.55 4.10
N LYS A 228 -22.44 -7.32 4.78
CA LYS A 228 -23.37 -6.78 5.78
C LYS A 228 -22.64 -6.15 6.95
N GLU A 229 -21.55 -6.78 7.43
CA GLU A 229 -20.73 -6.21 8.50
C GLU A 229 -19.93 -4.98 8.01
N THR A 230 -19.49 -4.97 6.74
CA THR A 230 -18.89 -3.78 6.13
C THR A 230 -19.88 -2.62 6.09
N ALA A 231 -21.10 -2.84 5.58
CA ALA A 231 -22.13 -1.82 5.47
C ALA A 231 -22.55 -1.23 6.83
N LYS A 232 -22.65 -2.06 7.89
CA LYS A 232 -22.96 -1.59 9.25
C LYS A 232 -21.95 -0.57 9.79
N ARG A 233 -20.70 -0.59 9.31
CA ARG A 233 -19.67 0.36 9.76
C ARG A 233 -19.83 1.74 9.15
N ASN A 234 -20.72 1.91 8.19
CA ASN A 234 -21.13 3.18 7.58
C ASN A 234 -19.95 4.10 7.28
N LEU A 235 -19.00 3.61 6.44
CA LEU A 235 -17.80 4.35 6.09
C LEU A 235 -18.12 5.56 5.21
N SER A 236 -17.23 6.55 5.26
CA SER A 236 -17.14 7.68 4.33
C SER A 236 -15.81 7.64 3.57
N ALA A 237 -15.64 8.48 2.56
CA ALA A 237 -14.38 8.60 1.84
C ALA A 237 -14.14 10.05 1.39
N PHE A 238 -12.86 10.45 1.31
CA PHE A 238 -12.40 11.69 0.68
C PHE A 238 -11.37 11.37 -0.39
N PHE A 239 -11.47 12.06 -1.53
CA PHE A 239 -10.57 11.89 -2.66
C PHE A 239 -9.66 13.09 -2.79
N TYR A 240 -8.40 12.87 -3.18
CA TYR A 240 -7.37 13.89 -3.13
C TYR A 240 -6.36 13.83 -4.29
N ASP A 241 -6.40 12.80 -5.15
CA ASP A 241 -5.43 12.66 -6.24
C ASP A 241 -6.02 11.84 -7.39
N VAL A 242 -5.64 12.17 -8.62
CA VAL A 242 -5.95 11.41 -9.83
C VAL A 242 -4.66 10.74 -10.30
N GLY A 243 -4.56 9.43 -10.09
CA GLY A 243 -3.36 8.68 -10.42
C GLY A 243 -3.20 8.43 -11.92
N TYR A 244 -4.31 8.20 -12.60
CA TYR A 244 -4.37 7.94 -14.05
C TYR A 244 -5.61 8.60 -14.64
N LYS A 245 -5.47 9.17 -15.83
CA LYS A 245 -6.57 9.72 -16.59
C LYS A 245 -6.22 9.64 -18.09
N GLU A 246 -7.22 9.27 -18.91
CA GLU A 246 -7.14 9.44 -20.36
C GLU A 246 -7.45 10.89 -20.75
N GLY A 247 -6.89 11.37 -21.85
CA GLY A 247 -7.03 12.75 -22.33
C GLY A 247 -6.00 13.72 -21.74
N GLU A 248 -6.31 15.02 -21.73
CA GLU A 248 -5.38 16.08 -21.29
C GLU A 248 -5.04 15.97 -19.79
N ASP A 249 -3.75 16.16 -19.49
CA ASP A 249 -3.25 16.21 -18.12
C ASP A 249 -3.59 17.56 -17.46
N PHE A 250 -3.72 17.55 -16.12
CA PHE A 250 -3.92 18.77 -15.34
C PHE A 250 -2.65 19.64 -15.35
N LYS A 251 -2.81 20.95 -15.30
CA LYS A 251 -1.69 21.89 -15.14
C LYS A 251 -1.36 22.14 -13.67
N THR A 252 -2.39 22.15 -12.83
CA THR A 252 -2.26 22.41 -11.39
C THR A 252 -3.01 21.34 -10.58
N TYR A 253 -2.65 21.23 -9.32
CA TYR A 253 -3.39 20.37 -8.38
C TYR A 253 -4.78 20.94 -8.09
N GLU A 254 -4.94 22.25 -8.15
CA GLU A 254 -6.23 22.90 -8.04
C GLU A 254 -7.20 22.42 -9.13
N GLU A 255 -6.76 22.42 -10.41
CA GLU A 255 -7.55 21.86 -11.52
C GLU A 255 -7.91 20.38 -11.31
N MET A 256 -6.99 19.59 -10.75
CA MET A 256 -7.24 18.19 -10.43
C MET A 256 -8.31 18.03 -9.34
N LEU A 257 -8.28 18.83 -8.29
CA LEU A 257 -9.30 18.80 -7.23
C LEU A 257 -10.67 19.27 -7.75
N ASP A 258 -10.69 20.29 -8.59
CA ASP A 258 -11.93 20.76 -9.24
C ASP A 258 -12.52 19.65 -10.13
N PHE A 259 -11.70 18.93 -10.89
CA PHE A 259 -12.14 17.78 -11.65
C PHE A 259 -12.77 16.70 -10.76
N ILE A 260 -12.12 16.31 -9.65
CA ILE A 260 -12.66 15.32 -8.71
C ILE A 260 -14.04 15.77 -8.19
N LYS A 261 -14.15 17.05 -7.82
CA LYS A 261 -15.39 17.66 -7.32
C LYS A 261 -16.49 17.68 -8.39
N GLU A 262 -16.16 18.07 -9.62
CA GLU A 262 -17.10 18.11 -10.76
C GLU A 262 -17.64 16.72 -11.11
N LYS A 263 -16.84 15.67 -10.88
CA LYS A 263 -17.29 14.28 -11.06
C LYS A 263 -18.16 13.78 -9.90
N GLY A 264 -18.44 14.63 -8.90
CA GLY A 264 -19.29 14.28 -7.77
C GLY A 264 -18.61 13.40 -6.71
N LEU A 265 -17.30 13.29 -6.74
CA LEU A 265 -16.53 12.58 -5.73
C LEU A 265 -16.28 13.47 -4.52
N PRO A 266 -16.48 12.98 -3.28
CA PRO A 266 -16.24 13.77 -2.09
C PRO A 266 -14.79 14.23 -1.97
N ILE A 267 -14.58 15.53 -1.81
CA ILE A 267 -13.31 16.12 -1.41
C ILE A 267 -13.47 16.79 -0.06
N ASP A 268 -12.37 16.97 0.66
CA ASP A 268 -12.39 17.77 1.89
C ASP A 268 -12.60 19.26 1.57
N ASN A 269 -13.43 19.92 2.34
CA ASN A 269 -13.69 21.36 2.19
C ASN A 269 -12.48 22.22 2.59
N TYR A 270 -11.51 21.65 3.29
CA TYR A 270 -10.29 22.35 3.69
C TYR A 270 -9.16 22.08 2.69
N VAL A 271 -8.97 22.99 1.76
CA VAL A 271 -7.82 23.08 0.87
C VAL A 271 -7.26 24.49 0.95
N LYS A 272 -5.98 24.65 1.23
CA LYS A 272 -5.30 25.95 1.32
C LYS A 272 -4.12 26.04 0.39
N PHE A 273 -3.97 27.19 -0.23
CA PHE A 273 -2.84 27.51 -1.09
C PHE A 273 -1.94 28.51 -0.37
N CYS A 274 -0.64 28.19 -0.27
CA CYS A 274 0.36 28.99 0.41
C CYS A 274 1.55 29.24 -0.51
N THR A 275 2.19 30.37 -0.35
CA THR A 275 3.38 30.79 -1.12
C THR A 275 4.61 30.93 -0.25
N THR A 276 4.45 31.03 1.06
CA THR A 276 5.52 31.17 2.05
C THR A 276 5.45 30.09 3.14
N LEU A 277 6.56 29.87 3.81
CA LEU A 277 6.61 28.93 4.94
C LEU A 277 5.80 29.40 6.13
N GLU A 278 5.78 30.69 6.39
CA GLU A 278 5.01 31.30 7.48
C GLU A 278 3.50 31.08 7.28
N GLU A 279 3.03 31.10 6.03
CA GLU A 279 1.64 30.73 5.70
C GLU A 279 1.40 29.26 5.98
N ILE A 280 2.31 28.38 5.55
CA ILE A 280 2.22 26.94 5.78
C ILE A 280 2.20 26.63 7.28
N GLU A 281 3.09 27.22 8.07
CA GLU A 281 3.14 27.03 9.52
C GLU A 281 1.85 27.49 10.22
N ARG A 282 1.29 28.61 9.80
CA ARG A 282 0.02 29.10 10.33
C ARG A 282 -1.12 28.11 10.09
N GLU A 283 -1.21 27.56 8.88
CA GLU A 283 -2.24 26.59 8.52
C GLU A 283 -2.02 25.25 9.23
N ILE A 284 -0.77 24.80 9.41
CA ILE A 284 -0.43 23.62 10.21
C ILE A 284 -0.91 23.78 11.65
N ASN A 285 -0.62 24.93 12.26
CA ASN A 285 -1.03 25.23 13.64
C ASN A 285 -2.56 25.26 13.75
N TYR A 286 -3.23 25.91 12.80
CA TYR A 286 -4.69 25.96 12.76
C TYR A 286 -5.31 24.55 12.71
N ILE A 287 -4.85 23.69 11.81
CA ILE A 287 -5.38 22.31 11.69
C ILE A 287 -5.06 21.50 12.95
N ARG A 288 -3.86 21.67 13.52
CA ARG A 288 -3.49 21.01 14.78
C ARG A 288 -4.45 21.37 15.91
N ASP A 289 -4.86 22.62 15.99
CA ASP A 289 -5.71 23.10 17.07
C ASP A 289 -7.16 22.59 16.92
N ILE A 290 -7.69 22.55 15.68
CA ILE A 290 -9.07 22.11 15.41
C ILE A 290 -9.22 20.60 15.24
N ARG A 291 -8.13 19.82 15.19
CA ARG A 291 -8.19 18.38 14.82
C ARG A 291 -9.10 17.54 15.71
N PHE A 292 -9.27 17.93 16.96
CA PHE A 292 -10.12 17.23 17.94
C PHE A 292 -11.62 17.59 17.82
N GLU A 293 -11.94 18.62 17.04
CA GLU A 293 -13.32 19.04 16.75
C GLU A 293 -13.85 18.35 15.47
N LEU A 294 -12.95 17.69 14.71
CA LEU A 294 -13.33 17.00 13.49
C LEU A 294 -14.10 15.70 13.79
N ASN A 295 -15.05 15.39 12.93
CA ASN A 295 -15.81 14.13 13.00
C ASN A 295 -15.04 12.91 12.45
N TYR A 296 -13.72 13.01 12.28
CA TYR A 296 -12.83 11.97 11.81
C TYR A 296 -11.39 12.26 12.22
N ASP A 297 -10.55 11.23 12.26
CA ASP A 297 -9.15 11.35 12.65
C ASP A 297 -8.25 11.82 11.49
N ILE A 298 -7.28 12.68 11.84
CA ILE A 298 -6.18 13.10 10.97
C ILE A 298 -4.85 12.95 11.73
N ASP A 299 -3.79 12.51 11.04
CA ASP A 299 -2.47 12.35 11.64
C ASP A 299 -1.47 13.44 11.23
N GLY A 300 -1.94 14.47 10.50
CA GLY A 300 -1.12 15.58 10.04
C GLY A 300 -1.76 16.37 8.91
N VAL A 301 -0.92 17.04 8.14
CA VAL A 301 -1.27 17.71 6.89
C VAL A 301 -0.35 17.23 5.75
N VAL A 302 -0.86 17.21 4.55
CA VAL A 302 -0.08 16.98 3.33
C VAL A 302 0.21 18.32 2.69
N ILE A 303 1.46 18.56 2.36
CA ILE A 303 1.94 19.76 1.67
C ILE A 303 2.53 19.30 0.35
N ALA A 304 2.04 19.83 -0.75
CA ALA A 304 2.51 19.47 -2.08
C ALA A 304 2.68 20.70 -2.97
N ILE A 305 3.57 20.67 -3.92
CA ILE A 305 3.71 21.72 -4.96
C ILE A 305 2.46 21.65 -5.84
N ASP A 306 1.87 22.79 -6.15
CA ASP A 306 0.67 22.89 -6.95
C ASP A 306 0.92 22.62 -8.44
N ASP A 307 1.99 23.16 -9.01
CA ASP A 307 2.34 23.05 -10.43
C ASP A 307 2.72 21.61 -10.81
N ILE A 308 1.94 20.97 -11.69
CA ILE A 308 2.11 19.55 -12.08
C ILE A 308 3.40 19.35 -12.87
N ARG A 309 3.78 20.28 -13.74
CA ARG A 309 5.05 20.19 -14.49
C ARG A 309 6.24 20.19 -13.56
N THR A 310 6.23 21.01 -12.53
CA THR A 310 7.27 21.00 -11.49
C THR A 310 7.33 19.66 -10.78
N ARG A 311 6.18 19.05 -10.43
CA ARG A 311 6.12 17.72 -9.82
C ARG A 311 6.76 16.66 -10.70
N GLU A 312 6.43 16.63 -11.98
CA GLU A 312 6.98 15.67 -12.94
C GLU A 312 8.49 15.76 -13.04
N LEU A 313 9.04 16.97 -13.12
CA LEU A 313 10.47 17.21 -13.22
C LEU A 313 11.22 16.86 -11.93
N MET A 314 10.63 17.10 -10.76
CA MET A 314 11.19 16.70 -9.48
C MET A 314 11.20 15.18 -9.32
N GLY A 315 10.17 14.51 -9.84
CA GLY A 315 10.04 13.07 -9.83
C GLY A 315 9.91 12.47 -8.42
N TYR A 316 10.39 11.23 -8.30
CA TYR A 316 10.17 10.39 -7.14
C TYR A 316 11.49 9.84 -6.61
N THR A 317 11.49 9.46 -5.34
CA THR A 317 12.48 8.54 -4.76
C THR A 317 12.01 7.09 -4.99
N VAL A 318 12.67 6.11 -4.39
CA VAL A 318 12.20 4.71 -4.44
C VAL A 318 10.85 4.52 -3.71
N LYS A 319 10.54 5.41 -2.74
CA LYS A 319 9.39 5.23 -1.82
C LYS A 319 8.35 6.34 -1.91
N PHE A 320 8.74 7.56 -2.22
CA PHE A 320 7.87 8.73 -2.12
C PHE A 320 8.20 9.81 -3.15
N PRO A 321 7.22 10.68 -3.50
CA PRO A 321 7.42 11.83 -4.35
C PRO A 321 8.32 12.86 -3.66
N LYS A 322 9.15 13.58 -4.45
CA LYS A 322 10.01 14.64 -3.91
C LYS A 322 9.26 15.96 -3.71
N TRP A 323 8.16 16.13 -4.42
CA TRP A 323 7.34 17.34 -4.51
C TRP A 323 6.23 17.42 -3.44
N ALA A 324 6.08 16.38 -2.61
CA ALA A 324 5.12 16.36 -1.51
C ALA A 324 5.76 15.85 -0.23
N ILE A 325 5.27 16.33 0.90
CA ILE A 325 5.67 15.93 2.24
C ILE A 325 4.45 15.88 3.17
N ALA A 326 4.43 14.93 4.09
CA ALA A 326 3.45 14.87 5.16
C ALA A 326 4.06 15.48 6.43
N TYR A 327 3.53 16.64 6.87
CA TYR A 327 3.86 17.16 8.19
C TYR A 327 2.98 16.44 9.22
N LYS A 328 3.61 15.62 10.05
CA LYS A 328 2.90 14.86 11.06
C LYS A 328 2.84 15.62 12.37
N PHE A 329 1.66 15.66 12.96
CA PHE A 329 1.48 16.23 14.29
C PHE A 329 2.29 15.43 15.32
N GLU A 330 2.69 16.12 16.39
CA GLU A 330 3.30 15.43 17.51
C GLU A 330 2.36 14.35 18.03
N ALA A 331 2.92 13.15 18.19
CA ALA A 331 2.20 12.03 18.76
C ALA A 331 1.80 12.37 20.20
N GLN A 332 0.61 11.97 20.62
CA GLN A 332 0.21 12.09 22.02
C GLN A 332 1.22 11.33 22.90
N GLU A 333 1.62 11.97 23.98
CA GLU A 333 2.44 11.38 25.03
C GLU A 333 1.58 11.17 26.28
N ALA A 334 1.84 10.08 26.96
CA ALA A 334 1.25 9.81 28.26
C ALA A 334 2.31 9.28 29.22
N THR A 335 2.07 9.39 30.50
CA THR A 335 2.96 8.89 31.53
C THR A 335 2.38 7.63 32.16
N THR A 336 3.24 6.63 32.37
CA THR A 336 2.85 5.38 33.02
C THR A 336 4.04 4.73 33.69
N LYS A 337 3.78 3.78 34.61
CA LYS A 337 4.82 3.06 35.35
C LYS A 337 5.40 1.92 34.50
N LEU A 338 6.74 1.81 34.46
CA LEU A 338 7.42 0.64 33.91
C LEU A 338 7.43 -0.49 34.95
N LEU A 339 6.66 -1.53 34.67
CA LEU A 339 6.48 -2.66 35.59
C LEU A 339 7.60 -3.68 35.47
N ASP A 340 8.07 -3.98 34.24
CA ASP A 340 9.08 -5.00 33.96
C ASP A 340 9.68 -4.81 32.56
N VAL A 341 10.76 -5.54 32.25
CA VAL A 341 11.39 -5.60 30.92
C VAL A 341 11.50 -7.04 30.47
N GLU A 342 10.86 -7.33 29.35
CA GLU A 342 10.90 -8.62 28.69
C GLU A 342 11.92 -8.62 27.55
N TRP A 343 12.78 -9.62 27.51
CA TRP A 343 13.79 -9.77 26.48
C TRP A 343 13.33 -10.75 25.40
N ASN A 344 13.16 -10.27 24.17
CA ASN A 344 12.61 -11.02 23.06
C ASN A 344 13.64 -11.33 21.99
N VAL A 345 13.61 -12.56 21.45
CA VAL A 345 14.53 -13.01 20.41
C VAL A 345 13.95 -12.73 19.02
N GLY A 346 14.69 -12.03 18.19
CA GLY A 346 14.36 -11.76 16.79
C GLY A 346 14.79 -12.89 15.85
N ARG A 347 14.43 -12.78 14.57
CA ARG A 347 14.78 -13.74 13.51
C ARG A 347 16.29 -13.95 13.37
N SER A 348 17.08 -12.89 13.45
CA SER A 348 18.53 -12.91 13.35
C SER A 348 19.25 -13.32 14.67
N GLY A 349 18.51 -13.80 15.66
CA GLY A 349 19.04 -14.07 17.00
C GLY A 349 19.20 -12.84 17.89
N ARG A 350 18.98 -11.62 17.36
CA ARG A 350 19.06 -10.39 18.17
C ARG A 350 18.08 -10.44 19.32
N VAL A 351 18.58 -10.22 20.53
CA VAL A 351 17.81 -10.13 21.76
C VAL A 351 17.55 -8.66 22.06
N GLY A 352 16.28 -8.27 22.09
CA GLY A 352 15.85 -6.88 22.29
C GLY A 352 14.88 -6.72 23.44
N PRO A 353 15.00 -5.60 24.22
CA PRO A 353 14.13 -5.31 25.33
C PRO A 353 12.77 -4.76 24.90
N THR A 354 11.72 -5.17 25.59
CA THR A 354 10.35 -4.65 25.49
C THR A 354 9.87 -4.29 26.88
N ALA A 355 9.48 -3.04 27.08
CA ALA A 355 8.89 -2.57 28.34
C ALA A 355 7.50 -3.18 28.56
N ILE A 356 7.25 -3.66 29.76
CA ILE A 356 5.92 -4.01 30.26
C ILE A 356 5.46 -2.84 31.12
N LEU A 357 4.31 -2.26 30.74
CA LEU A 357 3.79 -1.02 31.31
C LEU A 357 2.53 -1.28 32.12
N GLU A 358 2.32 -0.46 33.14
CA GLU A 358 0.97 -0.30 33.67
C GLU A 358 0.04 0.16 32.53
N PRO A 359 -1.12 -0.50 32.35
CA PRO A 359 -1.99 -0.19 31.21
C PRO A 359 -2.41 1.27 31.19
N ILE A 360 -2.17 1.96 30.06
CA ILE A 360 -2.56 3.36 29.86
C ILE A 360 -3.28 3.55 28.54
N GLU A 361 -4.30 4.41 28.53
CA GLU A 361 -4.97 4.83 27.32
C GLU A 361 -4.14 5.89 26.60
N LEU A 362 -3.80 5.63 25.33
CA LEU A 362 -3.00 6.52 24.51
C LEU A 362 -3.52 6.50 23.06
N ALA A 363 -4.07 7.63 22.62
CA ALA A 363 -4.70 7.78 21.30
C ALA A 363 -5.74 6.66 21.02
N GLY A 364 -6.69 6.46 21.94
CA GLY A 364 -7.80 5.50 21.82
C GLY A 364 -7.38 4.02 21.88
N VAL A 365 -6.16 3.71 22.33
CA VAL A 365 -5.68 2.32 22.47
C VAL A 365 -5.05 2.12 23.84
N THR A 366 -5.41 1.02 24.51
CA THR A 366 -4.74 0.62 25.76
C THR A 366 -3.35 0.11 25.47
N VAL A 367 -2.31 0.86 25.84
CA VAL A 367 -0.89 0.49 25.73
C VAL A 367 -0.46 -0.23 26.99
N LYS A 368 0.09 -1.45 26.82
CA LYS A 368 0.65 -2.30 27.89
C LYS A 368 2.12 -2.63 27.66
N ARG A 369 2.64 -2.34 26.46
CA ARG A 369 4.00 -2.70 26.04
C ARG A 369 4.56 -1.59 25.15
N ALA A 370 5.86 -1.28 25.32
CA ALA A 370 6.56 -0.31 24.48
C ALA A 370 7.98 -0.80 24.15
N THR A 371 8.55 -0.30 23.05
CA THR A 371 9.92 -0.63 22.67
C THR A 371 10.93 0.17 23.52
N LEU A 372 12.08 -0.47 23.80
CA LEU A 372 13.22 0.11 24.52
C LEU A 372 14.51 0.11 23.67
N ASN A 373 14.41 -0.18 22.38
CA ASN A 373 15.49 -0.22 21.40
C ASN A 373 16.68 -1.12 21.75
N ASN A 374 17.53 -0.75 22.72
CA ASN A 374 18.69 -1.50 23.21
C ASN A 374 19.11 -1.00 24.60
N ILE A 375 20.09 -1.69 25.21
CA ILE A 375 20.54 -1.39 26.58
C ILE A 375 21.19 0.00 26.69
N ASP A 376 21.89 0.47 25.65
CA ASP A 376 22.54 1.78 25.69
C ASP A 376 21.51 2.91 25.62
N ASP A 377 20.40 2.72 24.86
CA ASP A 377 19.27 3.64 24.84
C ASP A 377 18.55 3.70 26.19
N ILE A 378 18.37 2.54 26.85
CA ILE A 378 17.83 2.45 28.22
C ILE A 378 18.69 3.26 29.19
N ARG A 379 20.02 3.04 29.17
CA ARG A 379 20.97 3.75 30.03
C ARG A 379 20.99 5.25 29.75
N ARG A 380 20.98 5.64 28.47
CA ARG A 380 20.95 7.04 28.05
C ARG A 380 19.70 7.77 28.52
N LYS A 381 18.54 7.08 28.49
CA LYS A 381 17.25 7.62 28.94
C LYS A 381 17.05 7.52 30.45
N GLY A 382 17.95 6.88 31.19
CA GLY A 382 17.88 6.70 32.65
C GLY A 382 16.73 5.81 33.12
N VAL A 383 16.20 4.94 32.22
CA VAL A 383 15.01 4.13 32.48
C VAL A 383 15.34 2.94 33.37
N LYS A 384 14.57 2.74 34.45
CA LYS A 384 14.66 1.64 35.41
C LYS A 384 13.30 1.00 35.63
N ILE A 385 13.26 -0.25 36.05
CA ILE A 385 12.00 -0.90 36.47
C ILE A 385 11.47 -0.13 37.70
N GLY A 386 10.19 0.18 37.72
CA GLY A 386 9.52 1.02 38.72
C GLY A 386 9.51 2.52 38.37
N SER A 387 10.27 2.99 37.37
CA SER A 387 10.25 4.39 36.94
C SER A 387 8.90 4.75 36.29
N GLU A 388 8.49 6.00 36.51
CA GLU A 388 7.44 6.63 35.72
C GLU A 388 8.06 7.13 34.39
N VAL A 389 7.49 6.70 33.27
CA VAL A 389 8.08 6.92 31.95
C VAL A 389 7.09 7.61 30.99
N PHE A 390 7.64 8.49 30.13
CA PHE A 390 6.90 9.03 29.00
C PHE A 390 6.79 7.96 27.90
N VAL A 391 5.55 7.69 27.45
CA VAL A 391 5.25 6.78 26.37
C VAL A 391 4.61 7.55 25.24
N ARG A 392 5.12 7.36 24.02
CA ARG A 392 4.61 7.92 22.78
C ARG A 392 4.34 6.79 21.78
N ARG A 393 3.34 6.96 20.92
CA ARG A 393 3.17 6.03 19.79
C ARG A 393 3.93 6.56 18.56
N SER A 394 5.07 5.93 18.26
CA SER A 394 5.85 6.27 17.07
C SER A 394 5.04 5.97 15.80
N ASN A 395 4.89 6.97 14.93
CA ASN A 395 4.05 6.92 13.73
C ASN A 395 2.59 6.48 14.02
N ASP A 396 2.07 6.84 15.19
CA ASP A 396 0.74 6.48 15.70
C ASP A 396 0.44 4.97 15.77
N VAL A 397 1.47 4.12 15.70
CA VAL A 397 1.35 2.66 15.67
C VAL A 397 2.13 1.97 16.78
N ILE A 398 3.44 2.22 16.90
CA ILE A 398 4.33 1.48 17.81
C ILE A 398 4.61 2.31 19.06
N PRO A 399 4.23 1.82 20.28
CA PRO A 399 4.57 2.49 21.52
C PRO A 399 6.10 2.46 21.77
N GLU A 400 6.65 3.60 22.16
CA GLU A 400 8.06 3.80 22.45
C GLU A 400 8.23 4.58 23.75
N ILE A 401 9.21 4.20 24.58
CA ILE A 401 9.59 4.96 25.77
C ILE A 401 10.51 6.11 25.36
N MET A 402 10.12 7.33 25.72
CA MET A 402 10.86 8.55 25.41
C MET A 402 11.90 8.90 26.49
N GLY A 403 11.60 8.64 27.74
CA GLY A 403 12.46 8.93 28.90
C GLY A 403 11.72 8.74 30.20
N VAL A 404 12.35 9.14 31.30
CA VAL A 404 11.78 9.13 32.64
C VAL A 404 11.15 10.51 32.95
N VAL A 405 9.99 10.52 33.58
CA VAL A 405 9.21 11.74 33.91
C VAL A 405 9.91 12.56 35.01
N THR A 406 10.39 11.89 36.04
CA THR A 406 11.12 12.46 37.17
C THR A 406 11.98 11.39 37.82
N GLU A 407 12.99 11.80 38.60
CA GLU A 407 13.65 10.86 39.50
C GLU A 407 12.60 10.39 40.53
N SER A 408 12.10 9.19 40.31
CA SER A 408 11.14 8.56 41.21
C SER A 408 11.77 8.39 42.58
N LEU A 409 11.08 8.85 43.63
CA LEU A 409 11.45 8.61 45.04
C LEU A 409 11.18 7.16 45.48
N GLU A 410 10.58 6.35 44.60
CA GLU A 410 10.31 4.93 44.85
C GLU A 410 11.54 4.06 44.56
N GLU A 411 11.59 2.88 45.14
CA GLU A 411 12.64 1.87 44.88
C GLU A 411 12.57 1.46 43.40
N THR A 412 13.58 1.83 42.65
CA THR A 412 13.77 1.46 41.24
C THR A 412 14.85 0.38 41.13
N GLN A 413 14.68 -0.51 40.12
CA GLN A 413 15.63 -1.58 39.83
C GLN A 413 16.29 -1.38 38.48
N GLU A 414 17.62 -1.57 38.41
CA GLU A 414 18.40 -1.51 37.17
C GLU A 414 17.95 -2.59 36.17
N ILE A 415 17.90 -2.24 34.90
CA ILE A 415 17.60 -3.18 33.83
C ILE A 415 18.90 -3.82 33.36
N ASN A 416 19.03 -5.12 33.56
CA ASN A 416 20.21 -5.90 33.18
C ASN A 416 19.91 -6.75 31.94
N VAL A 417 20.90 -6.89 31.06
CA VAL A 417 20.84 -7.83 29.94
C VAL A 417 21.00 -9.25 30.47
N PRO A 418 20.15 -10.20 30.05
CA PRO A 418 20.33 -11.60 30.43
C PRO A 418 21.64 -12.16 29.86
N GLU A 419 22.34 -13.00 30.62
CA GLU A 419 23.57 -13.68 30.18
C GLU A 419 23.23 -14.83 29.20
N ILE A 420 22.04 -15.42 29.36
CA ILE A 420 21.55 -16.53 28.56
C ILE A 420 20.30 -16.15 27.77
N CYS A 421 20.11 -16.79 26.66
CA CYS A 421 18.94 -16.60 25.80
C CYS A 421 17.64 -16.96 26.54
N PRO A 422 16.67 -16.06 26.67
CA PRO A 422 15.43 -16.33 27.40
C PRO A 422 14.56 -17.41 26.75
N ALA A 423 14.82 -17.76 25.50
CA ALA A 423 14.03 -18.74 24.77
C ALA A 423 14.66 -20.15 24.72
N CYS A 424 15.99 -20.26 24.67
CA CYS A 424 16.66 -21.56 24.50
C CYS A 424 17.78 -21.84 25.50
N GLY A 425 18.10 -20.90 26.41
CA GLY A 425 19.15 -21.06 27.43
C GLY A 425 20.59 -20.97 26.93
N ALA A 426 20.85 -20.77 25.63
CA ALA A 426 22.22 -20.62 25.13
C ALA A 426 22.83 -19.28 25.60
N HIS A 427 24.15 -19.23 25.80
CA HIS A 427 24.83 -17.99 26.11
C HIS A 427 24.64 -16.95 25.01
N LEU A 428 24.47 -15.69 25.42
CA LEU A 428 24.35 -14.57 24.47
C LEU A 428 25.73 -14.01 24.13
N VAL A 429 25.91 -13.65 22.87
CA VAL A 429 27.12 -13.01 22.35
C VAL A 429 26.83 -11.53 22.07
N GLN A 430 27.69 -10.65 22.58
CA GLN A 430 27.57 -9.22 22.32
C GLN A 430 28.27 -8.87 21.00
N ASN A 431 27.57 -8.14 20.14
CA ASN A 431 28.12 -7.56 18.94
C ASN A 431 27.66 -6.08 18.83
N GLY A 432 28.60 -5.17 19.06
CA GLY A 432 28.32 -3.75 19.23
C GLY A 432 27.38 -3.50 20.41
N VAL A 433 26.32 -2.76 20.19
CA VAL A 433 25.27 -2.42 21.19
C VAL A 433 24.18 -3.49 21.35
N HIS A 434 24.29 -4.60 20.62
CA HIS A 434 23.27 -5.62 20.56
C HIS A 434 23.80 -6.97 21.08
N TYR A 435 22.86 -7.78 21.57
CA TYR A 435 23.13 -9.14 22.05
C TYR A 435 22.43 -10.14 21.14
N PHE A 436 23.11 -11.28 20.88
CA PHE A 436 22.63 -12.28 19.94
C PHE A 436 22.65 -13.67 20.55
N CYS A 437 21.63 -14.44 20.25
CA CYS A 437 21.61 -15.88 20.45
C CYS A 437 22.06 -16.55 19.15
N GLU A 438 23.21 -17.23 19.19
CA GLU A 438 23.78 -17.92 18.00
C GLU A 438 23.20 -19.33 17.78
N ASN A 439 22.30 -19.80 18.65
CA ASN A 439 21.66 -21.11 18.54
C ASN A 439 20.51 -21.11 17.51
N THR A 440 20.83 -20.85 16.25
CA THR A 440 19.87 -20.60 15.18
C THR A 440 18.88 -21.75 14.93
N LEU A 441 19.33 -23.02 15.05
CA LEU A 441 18.54 -24.20 14.71
C LEU A 441 17.62 -24.69 15.86
N SER A 442 17.96 -24.38 17.10
CA SER A 442 17.23 -24.89 18.28
C SER A 442 16.54 -23.77 19.07
N CYS A 443 16.70 -22.52 18.64
CA CYS A 443 16.02 -21.40 19.25
C CYS A 443 14.65 -21.19 18.58
N LYS A 444 13.58 -21.62 19.25
CA LYS A 444 12.20 -21.55 18.72
C LYS A 444 11.84 -20.22 18.07
N PRO A 445 12.02 -19.02 18.70
CA PRO A 445 11.66 -17.77 18.06
C PRO A 445 12.44 -17.48 16.78
N GLN A 446 13.69 -17.89 16.68
CA GLN A 446 14.50 -17.70 15.47
C GLN A 446 13.95 -18.57 14.33
N MET A 447 13.69 -19.85 14.60
CA MET A 447 13.17 -20.78 13.61
C MET A 447 11.76 -20.38 13.15
N VAL A 448 10.86 -20.11 14.08
CA VAL A 448 9.48 -19.67 13.76
C VAL A 448 9.50 -18.43 12.86
N LYS A 449 10.27 -17.40 13.23
CA LYS A 449 10.35 -16.17 12.43
C LYS A 449 11.08 -16.36 11.09
N THR A 450 12.01 -17.30 10.99
CA THR A 450 12.67 -17.67 9.72
C THR A 450 11.66 -18.33 8.78
N ILE A 451 10.87 -19.28 9.28
CA ILE A 451 9.81 -19.93 8.51
C ILE A 451 8.75 -18.92 8.06
N VAL A 452 8.31 -18.03 8.96
CA VAL A 452 7.34 -16.97 8.63
C VAL A 452 7.87 -16.02 7.56
N HIS A 453 9.15 -15.63 7.65
CA HIS A 453 9.78 -14.81 6.63
C HIS A 453 9.86 -15.54 5.28
N PHE A 454 10.29 -16.79 5.29
CA PHE A 454 10.35 -17.63 4.09
C PHE A 454 8.99 -17.76 3.41
N ALA A 455 7.93 -17.98 4.19
CA ALA A 455 6.56 -18.13 3.70
C ALA A 455 5.90 -16.79 3.31
N SER A 456 6.50 -15.64 3.67
CA SER A 456 5.88 -14.33 3.50
C SER A 456 5.57 -13.98 2.04
N ARG A 457 4.67 -13.01 1.84
CA ARG A 457 4.16 -12.57 0.53
C ARG A 457 5.27 -12.13 -0.44
N ASP A 458 6.28 -11.42 0.06
CA ASP A 458 7.37 -10.90 -0.77
C ASP A 458 8.49 -11.94 -1.00
N ALA A 459 8.46 -13.04 -0.22
CA ALA A 459 9.34 -14.19 -0.33
C ALA A 459 8.67 -15.31 -1.16
N MET A 460 8.49 -16.50 -0.61
CA MET A 460 7.92 -17.66 -1.32
C MET A 460 6.39 -17.60 -1.48
N ASN A 461 5.72 -16.61 -0.87
CA ASN A 461 4.27 -16.38 -0.96
C ASN A 461 3.42 -17.63 -0.67
N ILE A 462 3.70 -18.31 0.43
CA ILE A 462 2.92 -19.45 0.88
C ILE A 462 1.66 -18.92 1.61
N GLU A 463 0.55 -18.87 0.89
CA GLU A 463 -0.71 -18.32 1.38
C GLU A 463 -1.30 -19.15 2.53
N GLY A 464 -2.00 -18.48 3.45
CA GLY A 464 -2.60 -19.12 4.62
C GLY A 464 -1.60 -19.51 5.73
N PHE A 465 -0.34 -19.12 5.60
CA PHE A 465 0.70 -19.36 6.59
C PHE A 465 0.74 -18.22 7.62
N SER A 466 0.67 -18.54 8.89
CA SER A 466 0.71 -17.57 10.00
C SER A 466 1.79 -17.94 11.01
N GLU A 467 2.19 -16.98 11.86
CA GLU A 467 3.15 -17.22 12.95
C GLU A 467 2.68 -18.35 13.88
N LYS A 468 1.37 -18.39 14.22
CA LYS A 468 0.79 -19.50 14.99
C LYS A 468 0.87 -20.84 14.28
N THR A 469 0.80 -20.85 12.95
CA THR A 469 1.02 -22.08 12.16
C THR A 469 2.47 -22.52 12.28
N ALA A 470 3.43 -21.59 12.12
CA ALA A 470 4.87 -21.89 12.25
C ALA A 470 5.22 -22.40 13.66
N GLU A 471 4.64 -21.81 14.72
CA GLU A 471 4.80 -22.28 16.09
C GLU A 471 4.33 -23.73 16.28
N GLN A 472 3.14 -24.06 15.79
CA GLN A 472 2.60 -25.42 15.86
C GLN A 472 3.44 -26.44 15.06
N LEU A 473 3.92 -26.03 13.86
CA LEU A 473 4.79 -26.87 13.04
C LEU A 473 6.11 -27.18 13.77
N PHE A 474 6.70 -26.18 14.41
CA PHE A 474 7.92 -26.35 15.20
C PHE A 474 7.69 -27.26 16.42
N GLU A 475 6.61 -27.05 17.18
CA GLU A 475 6.34 -27.76 18.43
C GLU A 475 5.82 -29.18 18.25
N LYS A 476 4.94 -29.38 17.25
CA LYS A 476 4.20 -30.65 17.09
C LYS A 476 4.77 -31.55 15.99
N LEU A 477 5.41 -30.97 14.96
CA LEU A 477 5.95 -31.71 13.83
C LEU A 477 7.47 -31.64 13.72
N ASP A 478 8.15 -31.08 14.72
CA ASP A 478 9.63 -31.01 14.82
C ASP A 478 10.31 -30.41 13.57
N ILE A 479 9.69 -29.39 12.96
CA ILE A 479 10.23 -28.67 11.79
C ILE A 479 11.50 -27.93 12.21
N LYS A 480 12.63 -28.28 11.60
CA LYS A 480 13.97 -27.74 11.93
C LYS A 480 14.59 -26.88 10.82
N SER A 481 14.00 -26.90 9.64
CA SER A 481 14.49 -26.12 8.50
C SER A 481 13.32 -25.62 7.64
N ILE A 482 13.60 -24.61 6.80
CA ILE A 482 12.64 -24.15 5.79
C ILE A 482 12.36 -25.22 4.73
N ALA A 483 13.28 -26.16 4.50
CA ALA A 483 13.10 -27.28 3.57
C ALA A 483 12.04 -28.27 4.06
N ASP A 484 11.86 -28.41 5.38
CA ASP A 484 10.86 -29.32 5.95
C ASP A 484 9.43 -28.92 5.59
N LEU A 485 9.17 -27.65 5.23
CA LEU A 485 7.87 -27.21 4.73
C LEU A 485 7.42 -27.98 3.48
N TYR A 486 8.36 -28.38 2.63
CA TYR A 486 8.10 -29.14 1.40
C TYR A 486 7.97 -30.66 1.61
N LYS A 487 8.15 -31.13 2.85
CA LYS A 487 7.97 -32.54 3.26
C LYS A 487 6.65 -32.77 3.99
N LEU A 488 5.89 -31.71 4.31
CA LEU A 488 4.65 -31.77 5.07
C LEU A 488 3.61 -32.67 4.40
N LYS A 489 2.93 -33.49 5.23
CA LYS A 489 1.85 -34.38 4.79
C LYS A 489 0.50 -33.93 5.37
N LYS A 490 -0.56 -34.25 4.64
CA LYS A 490 -1.92 -33.87 5.05
C LYS A 490 -2.31 -34.38 6.42
N ASP A 491 -1.99 -35.64 6.71
CA ASP A 491 -2.33 -36.29 7.98
C ASP A 491 -1.61 -35.65 9.17
N GLU A 492 -0.41 -35.14 8.97
CA GLU A 492 0.35 -34.39 9.98
C GLU A 492 -0.31 -33.03 10.26
N LEU A 493 -0.72 -32.32 9.21
CA LEU A 493 -1.40 -31.03 9.34
C LEU A 493 -2.76 -31.15 10.03
N LEU A 494 -3.48 -32.26 9.86
CA LEU A 494 -4.76 -32.51 10.52
C LEU A 494 -4.63 -32.65 12.05
N GLN A 495 -3.42 -32.89 12.58
CA GLN A 495 -3.16 -32.97 14.02
C GLN A 495 -2.98 -31.57 14.65
N LEU A 496 -2.85 -30.51 13.83
CA LEU A 496 -2.68 -29.14 14.31
C LEU A 496 -4.01 -28.53 14.71
N GLU A 497 -3.97 -27.62 15.69
CA GLU A 497 -5.17 -26.92 16.16
C GLU A 497 -5.74 -26.02 15.05
N LYS A 498 -7.06 -26.08 14.88
CA LYS A 498 -7.81 -25.31 13.89
C LYS A 498 -7.42 -25.63 12.43
N PHE A 499 -6.86 -26.82 12.18
CA PHE A 499 -6.62 -27.36 10.85
C PHE A 499 -7.69 -28.39 10.50
N GLY A 500 -8.65 -28.00 9.67
CA GLY A 500 -9.57 -28.92 9.00
C GLY A 500 -9.04 -29.36 7.64
N PRO A 501 -9.69 -30.37 6.97
CA PRO A 501 -9.24 -30.91 5.69
C PRO A 501 -9.02 -29.84 4.58
N LYS A 502 -9.90 -28.84 4.50
CA LYS A 502 -9.80 -27.74 3.52
C LYS A 502 -8.57 -26.86 3.79
N LYS A 503 -8.32 -26.50 5.05
CA LYS A 503 -7.16 -25.65 5.42
C LYS A 503 -5.84 -26.39 5.19
N ALA A 504 -5.77 -27.67 5.56
CA ALA A 504 -4.60 -28.50 5.31
C ALA A 504 -4.29 -28.62 3.81
N GLN A 505 -5.32 -28.87 2.99
CA GLN A 505 -5.14 -28.93 1.53
C GLN A 505 -4.69 -27.61 0.95
N ASN A 506 -5.33 -26.50 1.31
CA ASN A 506 -4.95 -25.17 0.82
C ASN A 506 -3.49 -24.83 1.14
N LEU A 507 -3.01 -25.20 2.33
CA LEU A 507 -1.60 -24.97 2.71
C LEU A 507 -0.65 -25.81 1.85
N LEU A 508 -0.95 -27.11 1.64
CA LEU A 508 -0.13 -27.98 0.78
C LEU A 508 -0.11 -27.49 -0.66
N ASP A 509 -1.25 -27.04 -1.18
CA ASP A 509 -1.36 -26.48 -2.52
C ASP A 509 -0.55 -25.17 -2.64
N ALA A 510 -0.53 -24.33 -1.59
CA ALA A 510 0.28 -23.12 -1.55
C ALA A 510 1.78 -23.42 -1.49
N VAL A 511 2.20 -24.44 -0.71
CA VAL A 511 3.58 -24.92 -0.67
C VAL A 511 4.00 -25.47 -2.04
N GLU A 512 3.16 -26.26 -2.70
CA GLU A 512 3.47 -26.81 -4.01
C GLU A 512 3.59 -25.72 -5.09
N ARG A 513 2.67 -24.73 -5.08
CA ARG A 513 2.76 -23.58 -5.99
C ARG A 513 4.04 -22.75 -5.79
N SER A 514 4.53 -22.64 -4.54
CA SER A 514 5.72 -21.86 -4.22
C SER A 514 7.01 -22.46 -4.78
N LYS A 515 7.02 -23.73 -5.21
CA LYS A 515 8.20 -24.35 -5.83
C LYS A 515 8.66 -23.63 -7.09
N ASN A 516 7.73 -23.12 -7.90
CA ASN A 516 8.05 -22.32 -9.07
C ASN A 516 8.01 -20.83 -8.71
N CYS A 517 9.17 -20.25 -8.50
CA CYS A 517 9.30 -18.86 -8.05
C CYS A 517 10.36 -18.10 -8.85
N GLU A 518 10.27 -16.79 -8.85
CA GLU A 518 11.29 -15.91 -9.37
C GLU A 518 12.55 -15.99 -8.48
N LEU A 519 13.72 -16.00 -9.10
CA LEU A 519 15.01 -16.16 -8.41
C LEU A 519 15.20 -15.08 -7.30
N TYR A 520 14.80 -13.83 -7.54
CA TYR A 520 14.94 -12.79 -6.52
C TYR A 520 14.07 -13.04 -5.27
N ARG A 521 12.90 -13.66 -5.43
CA ARG A 521 12.04 -14.05 -4.30
C ARG A 521 12.70 -15.14 -3.47
N PHE A 522 13.29 -16.12 -4.14
CA PHE A 522 14.07 -17.16 -3.49
C PHE A 522 15.26 -16.59 -2.73
N ILE A 523 16.08 -15.72 -3.35
CA ILE A 523 17.20 -15.05 -2.67
C ILE A 523 16.72 -14.23 -1.46
N TYR A 524 15.63 -13.48 -1.61
CA TYR A 524 15.05 -12.73 -0.49
C TYR A 524 14.53 -13.65 0.62
N SER A 525 13.90 -14.79 0.26
CA SER A 525 13.33 -15.75 1.21
C SER A 525 14.39 -16.41 2.10
N LEU A 526 15.62 -16.58 1.59
CA LEU A 526 16.74 -17.12 2.37
C LEU A 526 17.12 -16.24 3.56
N GLY A 527 16.73 -14.97 3.53
CA GLY A 527 16.90 -14.05 4.66
C GLY A 527 18.32 -13.56 4.89
N ILE A 528 19.11 -13.43 3.83
CA ILE A 528 20.48 -12.87 3.89
C ILE A 528 20.48 -11.52 4.62
N PRO A 529 21.31 -11.32 5.64
CA PRO A 529 21.35 -10.05 6.38
C PRO A 529 21.57 -8.84 5.45
N ASN A 530 20.86 -7.77 5.69
CA ASN A 530 20.90 -6.52 4.90
C ASN A 530 20.47 -6.63 3.41
N VAL A 531 19.96 -7.78 2.97
CA VAL A 531 19.41 -7.97 1.62
C VAL A 531 17.90 -7.87 1.68
N GLY A 532 17.37 -6.75 1.19
CA GLY A 532 15.92 -6.54 0.98
C GLY A 532 15.46 -7.00 -0.40
N VAL A 533 14.16 -6.88 -0.68
CA VAL A 533 13.56 -7.27 -1.99
C VAL A 533 14.25 -6.55 -3.16
N LYS A 534 14.50 -5.23 -3.04
CA LYS A 534 15.19 -4.44 -4.09
C LYS A 534 16.59 -4.98 -4.31
N THR A 535 17.39 -5.12 -3.24
CA THR A 535 18.76 -5.63 -3.32
C THR A 535 18.81 -7.04 -3.92
N ALA A 536 17.85 -7.91 -3.55
CA ALA A 536 17.73 -9.24 -4.15
C ALA A 536 17.48 -9.18 -5.66
N LYS A 537 16.62 -8.26 -6.13
CA LYS A 537 16.38 -8.02 -7.57
C LYS A 537 17.66 -7.53 -8.27
N ASP A 538 18.36 -6.57 -7.69
CA ASP A 538 19.57 -6.00 -8.27
C ASP A 538 20.69 -7.04 -8.37
N LEU A 539 20.87 -7.87 -7.34
CA LEU A 539 21.80 -9.01 -7.34
C LEU A 539 21.43 -10.02 -8.43
N VAL A 540 20.16 -10.40 -8.53
CA VAL A 540 19.70 -11.38 -9.53
C VAL A 540 19.83 -10.84 -10.95
N ASN A 541 19.56 -9.57 -11.19
CA ASN A 541 19.75 -8.92 -12.49
C ASN A 541 21.22 -8.95 -12.93
N LYS A 542 22.17 -8.81 -11.99
CA LYS A 542 23.62 -8.87 -12.28
C LYS A 542 24.11 -10.27 -12.51
N PHE A 543 23.76 -11.22 -11.59
CA PHE A 543 24.34 -12.56 -11.58
C PHE A 543 23.50 -13.62 -12.31
N LYS A 544 22.23 -13.31 -12.63
CA LYS A 544 21.28 -14.08 -13.46
C LYS A 544 20.97 -15.51 -13.01
N SER A 545 21.75 -16.07 -12.09
CA SER A 545 21.55 -17.41 -11.54
C SER A 545 22.00 -17.49 -10.08
N LEU A 546 21.48 -18.48 -9.36
CA LEU A 546 21.92 -18.79 -8.00
C LEU A 546 23.41 -19.13 -7.95
N ASP A 547 23.89 -19.91 -8.92
CA ASP A 547 25.31 -20.28 -8.99
C ASP A 547 26.21 -19.10 -9.35
N GLY A 548 25.73 -18.17 -10.20
CA GLY A 548 26.42 -16.94 -10.48
C GLY A 548 26.61 -16.10 -9.20
N LEU A 549 25.55 -15.98 -8.39
CA LEU A 549 25.61 -15.26 -7.11
C LEU A 549 26.50 -15.98 -6.09
N LYS A 550 26.48 -17.31 -5.99
CA LYS A 550 27.34 -18.09 -5.11
C LYS A 550 28.84 -17.93 -5.42
N ARG A 551 29.20 -17.71 -6.69
CA ARG A 551 30.59 -17.54 -7.15
C ARG A 551 31.07 -16.08 -7.17
N ALA A 552 30.19 -15.13 -6.86
CA ALA A 552 30.47 -13.70 -6.90
C ALA A 552 31.63 -13.36 -5.96
N THR A 553 32.55 -12.49 -6.41
CA THR A 553 33.60 -11.91 -5.59
C THR A 553 33.09 -10.70 -4.82
N PHE A 554 33.89 -10.20 -3.87
CA PHE A 554 33.57 -8.94 -3.16
C PHE A 554 33.44 -7.77 -4.14
N GLU A 555 34.35 -7.67 -5.08
CA GLU A 555 34.40 -6.64 -6.11
C GLU A 555 33.15 -6.70 -7.04
N ASP A 556 32.76 -7.90 -7.43
CA ASP A 556 31.55 -8.11 -8.23
C ASP A 556 30.30 -7.61 -7.48
N LEU A 557 30.18 -7.96 -6.20
CA LEU A 557 29.05 -7.57 -5.37
C LEU A 557 28.96 -6.07 -5.16
N VAL A 558 30.09 -5.40 -4.86
CA VAL A 558 30.13 -3.94 -4.67
C VAL A 558 29.89 -3.17 -5.98
N SER A 559 30.11 -3.81 -7.14
CA SER A 559 29.76 -3.21 -8.45
C SER A 559 28.26 -3.12 -8.73
N VAL A 560 27.43 -3.81 -7.92
CA VAL A 560 25.97 -3.73 -8.02
C VAL A 560 25.49 -2.42 -7.39
N GLN A 561 24.59 -1.72 -8.07
CA GLN A 561 24.04 -0.46 -7.57
C GLN A 561 23.39 -0.66 -6.19
N ASP A 562 23.62 0.26 -5.26
CA ASP A 562 23.12 0.25 -3.88
C ASP A 562 23.62 -0.92 -3.00
N VAL A 563 24.64 -1.67 -3.45
CA VAL A 563 25.32 -2.71 -2.66
C VAL A 563 26.64 -2.17 -2.13
N GLY A 564 26.66 -1.81 -0.85
CA GLY A 564 27.87 -1.38 -0.14
C GLY A 564 28.67 -2.56 0.43
N GLY A 565 29.88 -2.29 0.93
CA GLY A 565 30.79 -3.30 1.48
C GLY A 565 30.18 -4.16 2.60
N ILE A 566 29.25 -3.62 3.41
CA ILE A 566 28.55 -4.37 4.47
C ILE A 566 27.66 -5.45 3.87
N VAL A 567 26.84 -5.08 2.89
CA VAL A 567 25.94 -6.03 2.20
C VAL A 567 26.76 -7.10 1.47
N ALA A 568 27.81 -6.70 0.76
CA ALA A 568 28.69 -7.63 0.05
C ALA A 568 29.29 -8.68 1.00
N LYS A 569 29.79 -8.26 2.17
CA LYS A 569 30.29 -9.18 3.21
C LYS A 569 29.21 -10.13 3.70
N CYS A 570 28.01 -9.64 3.99
CA CYS A 570 26.90 -10.48 4.43
C CYS A 570 26.55 -11.56 3.40
N VAL A 571 26.53 -11.21 2.10
CA VAL A 571 26.27 -12.20 1.01
C VAL A 571 27.36 -13.25 0.95
N LEU A 572 28.64 -12.84 1.02
CA LEU A 572 29.77 -13.78 0.97
C LEU A 572 29.80 -14.72 2.18
N GLU A 573 29.56 -14.20 3.37
CA GLU A 573 29.53 -14.98 4.62
C GLU A 573 28.38 -15.99 4.58
N PHE A 574 27.19 -15.55 4.11
CA PHE A 574 26.00 -16.38 3.99
C PHE A 574 26.23 -17.61 3.09
N PHE A 575 26.86 -17.46 1.94
CA PHE A 575 27.16 -18.55 1.03
C PHE A 575 28.43 -19.37 1.37
N LYS A 576 29.17 -18.98 2.42
CA LYS A 576 30.27 -19.79 2.97
C LYS A 576 29.79 -20.78 4.05
N GLU A 577 28.61 -20.54 4.61
CA GLU A 577 28.10 -21.37 5.69
C GLU A 577 27.58 -22.72 5.14
N GLU A 578 28.20 -23.81 5.55
CA GLU A 578 27.87 -25.17 5.07
C GLU A 578 26.40 -25.54 5.32
N LYS A 579 25.85 -25.16 6.48
CA LYS A 579 24.43 -25.41 6.80
C LYS A 579 23.50 -24.73 5.82
N THR A 580 23.80 -23.51 5.46
CA THR A 580 23.04 -22.71 4.48
C THR A 580 23.06 -23.39 3.10
N LEU A 581 24.24 -23.81 2.66
CA LEU A 581 24.40 -24.51 1.37
C LEU A 581 23.63 -25.83 1.34
N ASN A 582 23.70 -26.61 2.44
CA ASN A 582 22.93 -27.86 2.56
C ASN A 582 21.42 -27.61 2.51
N THR A 583 20.89 -26.60 3.20
CA THR A 583 19.48 -26.24 3.16
C THR A 583 19.04 -25.82 1.75
N ILE A 584 19.88 -25.05 1.05
CA ILE A 584 19.59 -24.64 -0.33
C ILE A 584 19.58 -25.87 -1.26
N SER A 585 20.55 -26.78 -1.13
CA SER A 585 20.61 -28.02 -1.93
C SER A 585 19.36 -28.88 -1.70
N GLU A 586 18.97 -29.05 -0.44
CA GLU A 586 17.77 -29.81 -0.07
C GLU A 586 16.49 -29.19 -0.65
N LEU A 587 16.35 -27.85 -0.63
CA LEU A 587 15.22 -27.17 -1.25
C LEU A 587 15.14 -27.46 -2.75
N LEU A 588 16.28 -27.41 -3.46
CA LEU A 588 16.35 -27.71 -4.89
C LEU A 588 16.01 -29.20 -5.18
N GLU A 589 16.49 -30.12 -4.35
CA GLU A 589 16.17 -31.55 -4.44
C GLU A 589 14.68 -31.85 -4.21
N LEU A 590 14.03 -31.07 -3.33
CA LEU A 590 12.59 -31.13 -3.06
C LEU A 590 11.74 -30.49 -4.17
N GLY A 591 12.37 -29.99 -5.23
CA GLY A 591 11.72 -29.48 -6.43
C GLY A 591 11.48 -27.96 -6.42
N VAL A 592 12.07 -27.21 -5.49
CA VAL A 592 12.06 -25.75 -5.57
C VAL A 592 12.92 -25.32 -6.75
N ASN A 593 12.33 -24.57 -7.68
CA ASN A 593 12.94 -24.22 -8.96
C ASN A 593 12.91 -22.70 -9.17
N PRO A 594 13.85 -21.99 -8.56
CA PRO A 594 13.95 -20.54 -8.70
C PRO A 594 14.45 -20.18 -10.10
N ARG A 595 13.64 -19.46 -10.88
CA ARG A 595 13.97 -19.08 -12.26
C ARG A 595 14.32 -17.61 -12.34
N PHE A 596 15.35 -17.30 -13.08
CA PHE A 596 15.57 -15.98 -13.61
C PHE A 596 14.90 -15.92 -14.97
N GLU A 597 13.81 -15.18 -15.06
CA GLU A 597 13.22 -14.84 -16.35
C GLU A 597 14.02 -13.65 -16.87
N GLU A 598 14.93 -13.94 -17.79
CA GLU A 598 15.47 -12.88 -18.62
C GLU A 598 14.27 -12.34 -19.38
N LYS A 599 13.91 -11.08 -19.16
CA LYS A 599 13.05 -10.39 -20.11
C LYS A 599 13.84 -10.45 -21.41
N GLU A 600 13.45 -11.30 -22.35
CA GLU A 600 14.08 -11.36 -23.66
C GLU A 600 14.07 -9.92 -24.20
N ILE A 601 15.25 -9.30 -24.19
CA ILE A 601 15.45 -8.05 -24.91
C ILE A 601 15.37 -8.47 -26.36
N ILE A 602 14.23 -8.20 -26.98
CA ILE A 602 14.07 -8.40 -28.41
C ILE A 602 15.09 -7.44 -29.04
N ALA A 603 16.07 -7.98 -29.75
CA ALA A 603 17.04 -7.21 -30.46
C ALA A 603 16.31 -6.14 -31.30
N SER A 604 16.48 -4.89 -30.96
CA SER A 604 15.72 -3.80 -31.58
C SER A 604 16.59 -2.56 -31.72
N PRO A 605 16.25 -1.64 -32.62
CA PRO A 605 16.92 -0.36 -32.74
C PRO A 605 16.88 0.51 -31.48
N PHE A 606 16.06 0.13 -30.51
CA PHE A 606 15.89 0.83 -29.24
C PHE A 606 16.82 0.31 -28.12
N GLU A 607 17.60 -0.75 -28.35
CA GLU A 607 18.50 -1.32 -27.35
C GLU A 607 19.55 -0.29 -26.90
N GLY A 608 19.61 -0.06 -25.58
CA GLY A 608 20.51 0.93 -24.96
C GLY A 608 20.12 2.39 -25.18
N LYS A 609 19.05 2.68 -25.96
CA LYS A 609 18.58 4.02 -26.30
C LYS A 609 17.70 4.61 -25.22
N THR A 610 17.77 5.93 -25.04
CA THR A 610 16.86 6.66 -24.16
C THR A 610 15.64 7.11 -24.95
N VAL A 611 14.46 6.59 -24.59
CA VAL A 611 13.20 6.86 -25.28
C VAL A 611 12.25 7.62 -24.35
N VAL A 612 11.57 8.62 -24.88
CA VAL A 612 10.49 9.35 -24.19
C VAL A 612 9.19 9.11 -24.92
N VAL A 613 8.12 8.85 -24.20
CA VAL A 613 6.76 8.71 -24.75
C VAL A 613 5.95 9.95 -24.36
N THR A 614 5.25 10.53 -25.33
CA THR A 614 4.40 11.71 -25.14
C THR A 614 3.11 11.60 -25.95
N GLY A 615 2.05 12.27 -25.50
CA GLY A 615 0.73 12.15 -26.14
C GLY A 615 0.01 10.84 -25.81
N THR A 616 -1.15 10.64 -26.44
CA THR A 616 -1.99 9.47 -26.31
C THR A 616 -1.75 8.52 -27.49
N LEU A 617 -1.30 7.31 -27.21
CA LEU A 617 -1.16 6.25 -28.20
C LEU A 617 -2.48 5.49 -28.37
N LYS A 618 -2.80 5.04 -29.58
CA LYS A 618 -4.07 4.36 -29.88
C LYS A 618 -4.08 2.91 -29.43
N ASN A 619 -2.93 2.23 -29.57
CA ASN A 619 -2.81 0.78 -29.34
C ASN A 619 -2.09 0.42 -28.03
N TYR A 620 -1.53 1.40 -27.32
CA TYR A 620 -0.74 1.17 -26.10
C TYR A 620 -1.14 2.12 -24.99
N SER A 621 -1.41 1.58 -23.80
CA SER A 621 -1.38 2.41 -22.59
C SER A 621 0.05 2.90 -22.29
N ARG A 622 0.20 3.96 -21.48
CA ARG A 622 1.55 4.43 -21.06
C ARG A 622 2.36 3.35 -20.34
N THR A 623 1.70 2.46 -19.63
CA THR A 623 2.35 1.30 -18.95
C THR A 623 2.77 0.24 -19.96
N ASP A 624 1.92 -0.06 -20.93
CA ASP A 624 2.20 -1.10 -21.92
C ASP A 624 3.33 -0.68 -22.84
N ILE A 625 3.31 0.57 -23.35
CA ILE A 625 4.40 1.08 -24.18
C ILE A 625 5.71 1.15 -23.41
N LYS A 626 5.68 1.55 -22.13
CA LYS A 626 6.88 1.56 -21.28
C LYS A 626 7.42 0.15 -21.10
N SER A 627 6.57 -0.83 -20.76
CA SER A 627 6.96 -2.22 -20.63
C SER A 627 7.47 -2.80 -21.95
N LYS A 628 6.84 -2.44 -23.07
CA LYS A 628 7.25 -2.83 -24.41
C LYS A 628 8.63 -2.28 -24.75
N LEU A 629 8.89 -0.99 -24.50
CA LEU A 629 10.18 -0.35 -24.72
C LEU A 629 11.28 -0.93 -23.84
N GLU A 630 10.97 -1.25 -22.56
CA GLU A 630 11.91 -1.93 -21.68
C GLU A 630 12.23 -3.35 -22.16
N LEU A 631 11.26 -4.07 -22.75
CA LEU A 631 11.48 -5.38 -23.41
C LEU A 631 12.33 -5.23 -24.69
N LEU A 632 12.27 -4.08 -25.36
CA LEU A 632 13.09 -3.73 -26.52
C LEU A 632 14.48 -3.19 -26.11
N GLY A 633 14.83 -3.23 -24.82
CA GLY A 633 16.12 -2.80 -24.31
C GLY A 633 16.29 -1.28 -24.16
N ALA A 634 15.21 -0.49 -24.31
CA ALA A 634 15.25 0.97 -24.18
C ALA A 634 15.26 1.41 -22.71
N LYS A 635 15.85 2.59 -22.45
CA LYS A 635 15.71 3.33 -21.20
C LYS A 635 14.58 4.33 -21.34
N VAL A 636 13.43 4.08 -20.71
CA VAL A 636 12.30 5.00 -20.80
C VAL A 636 12.49 6.16 -19.82
N SER A 637 12.44 7.40 -20.34
CA SER A 637 12.58 8.64 -19.56
C SER A 637 11.29 9.44 -19.56
N GLY A 638 11.00 10.12 -18.45
CA GLY A 638 9.82 11.01 -18.33
C GLY A 638 10.00 12.37 -18.98
N SER A 639 11.22 12.77 -19.35
CA SER A 639 11.50 14.10 -19.92
C SER A 639 12.47 14.04 -21.09
N VAL A 640 12.26 14.92 -22.08
CA VAL A 640 13.13 15.06 -23.27
C VAL A 640 14.36 15.90 -22.91
N SER A 641 15.53 15.43 -23.29
CA SER A 641 16.83 16.11 -23.10
C SER A 641 17.76 15.81 -24.25
N LYS A 642 18.93 16.46 -24.30
CA LYS A 642 20.00 16.18 -25.30
C LYS A 642 20.51 14.72 -25.28
N LYS A 643 20.15 13.93 -24.25
CA LYS A 643 20.48 12.50 -24.10
C LYS A 643 19.33 11.61 -24.57
N THR A 644 18.22 12.16 -25.02
CA THR A 644 17.10 11.41 -25.55
C THR A 644 17.39 11.03 -27.00
N ASP A 645 17.32 9.76 -27.32
CA ASP A 645 17.58 9.27 -28.69
C ASP A 645 16.29 9.27 -29.52
N PHE A 646 15.16 8.92 -28.94
CA PHE A 646 13.86 8.87 -29.61
C PHE A 646 12.75 9.44 -28.75
N VAL A 647 11.76 10.03 -29.40
CA VAL A 647 10.48 10.41 -28.81
C VAL A 647 9.38 9.71 -29.58
N ILE A 648 8.55 8.93 -28.89
CA ILE A 648 7.35 8.32 -29.46
C ILE A 648 6.20 9.27 -29.15
N ALA A 649 5.63 9.87 -30.18
CA ALA A 649 4.57 10.86 -30.09
C ALA A 649 3.23 10.27 -30.55
N GLY A 650 2.27 10.19 -29.65
CA GLY A 650 0.86 9.93 -29.97
C GLY A 650 0.09 11.20 -30.27
N ASP A 651 -1.25 11.08 -30.34
CA ASP A 651 -2.15 12.21 -30.51
C ASP A 651 -2.02 13.19 -29.35
N GLU A 652 -2.09 14.49 -29.61
CA GLU A 652 -1.95 15.58 -28.62
C GLU A 652 -0.64 15.57 -27.82
N ALA A 653 0.46 15.27 -28.50
CA ALA A 653 1.80 15.19 -27.91
C ALA A 653 2.38 16.58 -27.58
N GLY A 654 1.90 17.24 -26.54
CA GLY A 654 2.22 18.61 -26.10
C GLY A 654 3.72 18.97 -25.99
N SER A 655 4.10 19.81 -25.05
CA SER A 655 5.43 20.44 -24.90
C SER A 655 6.66 19.51 -24.99
N LYS A 656 6.51 18.21 -24.79
CA LYS A 656 7.61 17.23 -24.97
C LYS A 656 7.94 16.99 -26.45
N LEU A 657 6.95 17.07 -27.34
CA LEU A 657 7.14 16.98 -28.76
C LEU A 657 7.86 18.24 -29.28
N ASP A 658 7.39 19.43 -28.85
CA ASP A 658 8.01 20.70 -29.25
C ASP A 658 9.50 20.73 -28.86
N LYS A 659 9.79 20.27 -27.63
CA LYS A 659 11.16 20.17 -27.10
C LYS A 659 12.00 19.12 -27.83
N ALA A 660 11.40 18.03 -28.31
CA ALA A 660 12.11 17.05 -29.13
C ALA A 660 12.52 17.63 -30.47
N ILE A 661 11.63 18.37 -31.10
CA ILE A 661 11.87 19.07 -32.37
C ILE A 661 12.96 20.13 -32.17
N GLU A 662 12.89 20.96 -31.13
CA GLU A 662 13.89 21.97 -30.80
C GLU A 662 15.28 21.37 -30.58
N LEU A 663 15.37 20.22 -29.92
CA LEU A 663 16.63 19.54 -29.65
C LEU A 663 17.13 18.64 -30.78
N GLY A 664 16.37 18.53 -31.89
CA GLY A 664 16.69 17.65 -33.01
C GLY A 664 16.66 16.16 -32.66
N VAL A 665 15.84 15.76 -31.69
CA VAL A 665 15.65 14.35 -31.29
C VAL A 665 14.76 13.64 -32.32
N ASN A 666 15.06 12.39 -32.66
CA ASN A 666 14.23 11.60 -33.56
C ASN A 666 12.83 11.38 -32.96
N VAL A 667 11.82 11.90 -33.66
CA VAL A 667 10.41 11.72 -33.29
C VAL A 667 9.80 10.64 -34.16
N LEU A 668 9.15 9.69 -33.54
CA LEU A 668 8.39 8.59 -34.17
C LEU A 668 6.92 8.74 -33.77
N ASN A 669 6.01 8.59 -34.73
CA ASN A 669 4.62 8.37 -34.41
C ASN A 669 4.38 6.89 -34.03
N GLU A 670 3.17 6.56 -33.59
CA GLU A 670 2.85 5.18 -33.15
C GLU A 670 2.98 4.16 -34.29
N GLU A 671 2.58 4.51 -35.52
CA GLU A 671 2.68 3.64 -36.69
C GLU A 671 4.14 3.37 -37.10
N GLU A 672 4.99 4.41 -37.06
CA GLU A 672 6.43 4.29 -37.29
C GLU A 672 7.12 3.44 -36.22
N PHE A 673 6.74 3.63 -34.94
CA PHE A 673 7.21 2.78 -33.85
C PHE A 673 6.81 1.32 -34.08
N GLU A 674 5.53 1.05 -34.40
CA GLU A 674 5.06 -0.31 -34.69
C GLU A 674 5.74 -0.94 -35.92
N ALA A 675 6.04 -0.16 -36.95
CA ALA A 675 6.76 -0.65 -38.12
C ALA A 675 8.17 -1.12 -37.73
N ILE A 676 8.90 -0.31 -36.94
CA ILE A 676 10.24 -0.61 -36.47
C ILE A 676 10.30 -1.90 -35.61
N ILE A 677 9.27 -2.18 -34.83
CA ILE A 677 9.24 -3.38 -33.96
C ILE A 677 8.68 -4.62 -34.65
N LYS A 678 8.13 -4.50 -35.87
CA LYS A 678 7.66 -5.63 -36.69
C LYS A 678 8.74 -6.13 -37.66
N GLU A 679 9.76 -5.32 -37.95
CA GLU A 679 10.98 -5.72 -38.65
C GLU A 679 11.96 -6.43 -37.71
#